data_135240e408fb706a6d86ce384a524c3e
#
_entry.id   135240e408fb706a6d86ce384a524c3e
#
_cell.length_a   1.000
_cell.length_b   1.000
_cell.length_c   1.000
_cell.angle_alpha   90.00
_cell.angle_beta   90.00
_cell.angle_gamma   90.00
#
_symmetry.space_group_name_H-M   'P 1'
#
loop_
_entity.id
_entity.type
_entity.pdbx_description
1 polymer ?
#
loop_
_entity_poly.entity_id
_entity_poly.type
_entity_poly.pdbx_seq_one_letter_code
_entity_poly.pdbx_strand_id
1 'polypeptide(L)'
;MTFATTTAGGGLSFLDYLIIGIYLLSMLCMGLWIARKQQSTDDFFVGGRNLPAWAVGISLFASLLSTITFLGMPGEMFRTGVAFLTRQLALPLVLAVVWFLWIPFFMRLNLTSAYEYLERRFNYTVRALAAVFCLLLLFGWISVVVLTASRAMAEIADINPSWFFGHNTLATQLHADGSARIGAEDFLHDGTTLAARIRAAAITDQPTPQKQVWDMLGEQVQQRWPSAEMGNPISSESKEFVAESLSTILKRRDLYDESVWQSVQLKGAAKTYLKAGIDNLSDVDVSHLNRSLLVSAFPDEIEPRRPAFRDADMHMVILCIGMFSVLYTTLGGIRAVVWTDVIQFFILMAGAFFTMGFIAWITSSGLSDWLETSKAHRHEAVEWFTPDIGDRSSVAFISLGMFFWFICTHGSNQVALQRYFTVKDVRSARKSYLVSAVASVGIGVILAGVGISLMHFITQYDLPSSSGITSVVDSVRNTAQDGLFPEFIRLYLPSGMRGMVVAALFAAAMSTIDSGANSASTIITVDFFRRFDPAAGADSELRRARMLTATMGIIVVVYTIGLYHLSKGTDIISLCQKGFNCFLGPLGALFVLGMFSKRVTAKSVVPAFLLGEVFGVCSSYSKDLFDFNFSTHLVIAGSWLVTIVTAHTLAIVLQTKATDEQRQFLWMPVIRSGELPK
;
A
#
# COMPACT_ATOMS: atom_id res chain seq x y z
N MET A 1 -15.16 -28.91 15.24
CA MET A 1 -16.31 -28.04 14.90
C MET A 1 -16.21 -27.71 13.43
N THR A 2 -17.07 -28.31 12.61
CA THR A 2 -17.19 -28.00 11.19
C THR A 2 -17.75 -26.59 11.09
N PHE A 3 -16.88 -25.59 10.87
CA PHE A 3 -17.33 -24.29 10.46
C PHE A 3 -18.00 -24.42 9.09
N ALA A 4 -19.31 -24.20 9.09
CA ALA A 4 -20.00 -23.92 7.85
C ALA A 4 -19.26 -22.76 7.20
N THR A 5 -18.62 -23.00 6.06
CA THR A 5 -18.17 -21.97 5.14
C THR A 5 -19.39 -21.12 4.83
N THR A 6 -19.53 -20.03 5.57
CA THR A 6 -20.59 -19.07 5.35
C THR A 6 -20.36 -18.45 3.99
N THR A 7 -21.26 -18.81 3.09
CA THR A 7 -21.48 -18.25 1.76
C THR A 7 -20.42 -18.55 0.70
N ALA A 8 -20.83 -19.31 -0.29
CA ALA A 8 -20.22 -19.46 -1.61
C ALA A 8 -20.36 -18.16 -2.42
N GLY A 9 -19.75 -17.07 -1.93
CA GLY A 9 -19.71 -15.79 -2.60
C GLY A 9 -18.67 -14.93 -1.87
N GLY A 10 -17.44 -14.89 -2.38
CA GLY A 10 -16.27 -14.30 -1.72
C GLY A 10 -16.27 -12.79 -1.59
N GLY A 11 -17.40 -12.10 -1.66
CA GLY A 11 -17.48 -10.63 -1.58
C GLY A 11 -17.87 -10.11 -0.19
N LEU A 12 -17.87 -8.78 -0.04
CA LEU A 12 -18.35 -8.09 1.15
C LEU A 12 -19.86 -8.30 1.30
N SER A 13 -20.31 -8.55 2.54
CA SER A 13 -21.72 -8.67 2.88
C SER A 13 -22.38 -7.29 3.02
N PHE A 14 -23.72 -7.26 3.09
CA PHE A 14 -24.45 -6.02 3.38
C PHE A 14 -23.99 -5.35 4.68
N LEU A 15 -23.71 -6.14 5.72
CA LEU A 15 -23.23 -5.63 7.01
C LEU A 15 -21.84 -4.97 6.87
N ASP A 16 -20.97 -5.53 6.05
CA ASP A 16 -19.65 -4.96 5.79
C ASP A 16 -19.77 -3.60 5.07
N TYR A 17 -20.62 -3.52 4.04
CA TYR A 17 -20.89 -2.26 3.34
C TYR A 17 -21.55 -1.23 4.26
N LEU A 18 -22.43 -1.64 5.15
CA LEU A 18 -23.07 -0.76 6.13
C LEU A 18 -22.04 -0.14 7.08
N ILE A 19 -21.11 -0.94 7.62
CA ILE A 19 -20.04 -0.48 8.50
C ILE A 19 -19.12 0.50 7.78
N ILE A 20 -18.69 0.15 6.56
CA ILE A 20 -17.87 1.02 5.72
C ILE A 20 -18.61 2.33 5.42
N GLY A 21 -19.90 2.25 5.06
CA GLY A 21 -20.74 3.41 4.78
C GLY A 21 -20.91 4.34 5.99
N ILE A 22 -21.16 3.79 7.18
CA ILE A 22 -21.23 4.56 8.43
C ILE A 22 -19.90 5.26 8.71
N TYR A 23 -18.79 4.55 8.55
CA TYR A 23 -17.47 5.15 8.71
C TYR A 23 -17.26 6.32 7.75
N LEU A 24 -17.45 6.12 6.46
CA LEU A 24 -17.25 7.14 5.44
C LEU A 24 -18.18 8.35 5.67
N LEU A 25 -19.46 8.10 5.98
CA LEU A 25 -20.41 9.17 6.29
C LEU A 25 -19.99 9.97 7.53
N SER A 26 -19.50 9.30 8.58
CA SER A 26 -19.01 9.98 9.79
C SER A 26 -17.84 10.90 9.50
N MET A 27 -16.89 10.48 8.64
CA MET A 27 -15.77 11.31 8.20
C MET A 27 -16.24 12.55 7.44
N LEU A 28 -17.17 12.36 6.50
CA LEU A 28 -17.74 13.46 5.72
C LEU A 28 -18.51 14.46 6.62
N CYS A 29 -19.35 13.96 7.52
CA CYS A 29 -20.10 14.81 8.46
C CYS A 29 -19.16 15.62 9.35
N MET A 30 -18.08 15.01 9.85
CA MET A 30 -17.10 15.70 10.67
C MET A 30 -16.34 16.76 9.87
N GLY A 31 -15.92 16.45 8.65
CA GLY A 31 -15.27 17.42 7.76
C GLY A 31 -16.17 18.64 7.50
N LEU A 32 -17.44 18.41 7.17
CA LEU A 32 -18.43 19.47 6.97
C LEU A 32 -18.70 20.31 8.24
N TRP A 33 -18.77 19.66 9.39
CA TRP A 33 -19.01 20.35 10.67
C TRP A 33 -17.84 21.28 11.02
N ILE A 34 -16.60 20.82 10.83
CA ILE A 34 -15.41 21.64 11.09
C ILE A 34 -15.26 22.74 10.05
N ALA A 35 -15.59 22.48 8.78
CA ALA A 35 -15.53 23.47 7.70
C ALA A 35 -16.37 24.73 7.98
N ARG A 36 -17.51 24.57 8.66
CA ARG A 36 -18.38 25.69 9.04
C ARG A 36 -17.77 26.64 10.07
N LYS A 37 -16.71 26.20 10.78
CA LYS A 37 -16.04 26.98 11.84
C LYS A 37 -14.77 27.67 11.36
N GLN A 38 -14.37 27.46 10.11
CA GLN A 38 -13.15 28.05 9.55
C GLN A 38 -13.41 29.43 8.96
N GLN A 39 -12.65 30.42 9.41
CA GLN A 39 -12.80 31.81 9.01
C GLN A 39 -11.54 32.41 8.36
N SER A 40 -10.38 31.76 8.48
CA SER A 40 -9.11 32.29 7.98
C SER A 40 -8.23 31.21 7.33
N THR A 41 -7.25 31.65 6.55
CA THR A 41 -6.21 30.75 5.99
C THR A 41 -5.30 30.17 7.06
N ASP A 42 -5.08 30.89 8.17
CA ASP A 42 -4.35 30.35 9.33
C ASP A 42 -5.14 29.22 10.01
N ASP A 43 -6.47 29.34 10.10
CA ASP A 43 -7.30 28.21 10.56
C ASP A 43 -7.19 27.00 9.61
N PHE A 44 -7.14 27.26 8.31
CA PHE A 44 -7.08 26.21 7.29
C PHE A 44 -5.74 25.49 7.27
N PHE A 45 -4.59 26.20 7.35
CA PHE A 45 -3.26 25.62 7.21
C PHE A 45 -2.58 25.23 8.52
N VAL A 46 -2.78 26.00 9.59
CA VAL A 46 -2.13 25.78 10.89
C VAL A 46 -3.11 25.64 12.07
N GLY A 47 -4.41 25.55 11.79
CA GLY A 47 -5.43 25.27 12.80
C GLY A 47 -5.55 26.31 13.90
N GLY A 48 -5.15 27.57 13.62
CA GLY A 48 -5.08 28.64 14.60
C GLY A 48 -4.05 28.43 15.70
N ARG A 49 -3.08 27.52 15.51
CA ARG A 49 -1.96 27.20 16.43
C ARG A 49 -2.39 26.81 17.86
N ASN A 50 -3.58 26.21 18.02
CA ASN A 50 -4.20 25.99 19.34
C ASN A 50 -4.76 24.55 19.51
N LEU A 51 -4.31 23.63 18.68
CA LEU A 51 -4.80 22.24 18.74
C LEU A 51 -4.19 21.51 19.94
N PRO A 52 -4.95 20.56 20.57
CA PRO A 52 -4.46 19.77 21.69
C PRO A 52 -3.26 18.90 21.29
N ALA A 53 -2.18 18.96 22.08
CA ALA A 53 -0.93 18.25 21.77
C ALA A 53 -1.11 16.72 21.60
N TRP A 54 -2.01 16.10 22.34
CA TRP A 54 -2.29 14.67 22.22
C TRP A 54 -2.95 14.32 20.87
N ALA A 55 -3.92 15.12 20.42
CA ALA A 55 -4.59 14.92 19.15
C ALA A 55 -3.63 15.16 17.98
N VAL A 56 -2.81 16.20 18.06
CA VAL A 56 -1.75 16.49 17.08
C VAL A 56 -0.72 15.37 17.05
N GLY A 57 -0.38 14.78 18.19
CA GLY A 57 0.55 13.64 18.26
C GLY A 57 0.01 12.38 17.59
N ILE A 58 -1.26 12.05 17.83
CA ILE A 58 -1.93 10.95 17.14
C ILE A 58 -2.03 11.23 15.64
N SER A 59 -2.42 12.46 15.25
CA SER A 59 -2.50 12.86 13.84
C SER A 59 -1.13 12.81 13.15
N LEU A 60 -0.07 13.28 13.82
CA LEU A 60 1.31 13.19 13.29
C LEU A 60 1.68 11.74 12.98
N PHE A 61 1.37 10.83 13.88
CA PHE A 61 1.62 9.41 13.67
C PHE A 61 0.72 8.84 12.56
N ALA A 62 -0.59 9.07 12.64
CA ALA A 62 -1.57 8.54 11.67
C ALA A 62 -1.29 9.01 10.24
N SER A 63 -0.81 10.25 10.07
CA SER A 63 -0.44 10.80 8.76
C SER A 63 0.77 10.12 8.14
N LEU A 64 1.67 9.56 8.96
CA LEU A 64 2.85 8.82 8.51
C LEU A 64 2.60 7.31 8.42
N LEU A 65 1.55 6.84 9.09
CA LEU A 65 1.09 5.46 9.01
C LEU A 65 0.15 5.30 7.82
N SER A 66 0.55 4.51 6.86
CA SER A 66 -0.22 4.30 5.63
C SER A 66 -0.72 2.86 5.52
N THR A 67 -1.58 2.62 4.54
CA THR A 67 -2.01 1.28 4.11
C THR A 67 -0.82 0.36 3.81
N ILE A 68 0.28 0.94 3.30
CA ILE A 68 1.55 0.23 3.06
C ILE A 68 2.06 -0.42 4.35
N THR A 69 2.04 0.31 5.46
CA THR A 69 2.48 -0.21 6.76
C THR A 69 1.49 -1.24 7.31
N PHE A 70 0.20 -0.97 7.18
CA PHE A 70 -0.85 -1.85 7.71
C PHE A 70 -0.87 -3.23 7.01
N LEU A 71 -0.63 -3.27 5.71
CA LEU A 71 -0.59 -4.50 4.93
C LEU A 71 0.80 -5.12 4.88
N GLY A 72 1.84 -4.31 4.66
CA GLY A 72 3.19 -4.81 4.45
C GLY A 72 3.87 -5.29 5.73
N MET A 73 3.58 -4.70 6.91
CA MET A 73 4.20 -5.18 8.16
C MET A 73 3.88 -6.63 8.50
N PRO A 74 2.61 -7.09 8.44
CA PRO A 74 2.31 -8.50 8.64
C PRO A 74 3.07 -9.43 7.68
N GLY A 75 3.18 -9.06 6.40
CA GLY A 75 3.96 -9.80 5.40
C GLY A 75 5.46 -9.84 5.71
N GLU A 76 6.06 -8.73 6.10
CA GLU A 76 7.47 -8.67 6.51
C GLU A 76 7.74 -9.48 7.79
N MET A 77 6.80 -9.51 8.73
CA MET A 77 6.89 -10.37 9.91
C MET A 77 6.85 -11.86 9.56
N PHE A 78 6.11 -12.22 8.51
CA PHE A 78 6.11 -13.58 8.01
C PHE A 78 7.48 -13.95 7.42
N ARG A 79 8.11 -13.04 6.69
CA ARG A 79 9.42 -13.25 6.02
C ARG A 79 10.58 -13.30 7.01
N THR A 80 10.69 -12.30 7.90
CA THR A 80 11.86 -12.08 8.76
C THR A 80 11.57 -12.30 10.25
N GLY A 81 10.33 -12.63 10.60
CA GLY A 81 9.90 -12.83 11.99
C GLY A 81 10.05 -11.56 12.82
N VAL A 82 10.24 -11.75 14.12
CA VAL A 82 10.39 -10.65 15.09
C VAL A 82 11.62 -9.78 14.83
N ALA A 83 12.57 -10.22 13.98
CA ALA A 83 13.73 -9.45 13.61
C ALA A 83 13.37 -8.14 12.90
N PHE A 84 12.21 -8.08 12.21
CA PHE A 84 11.72 -6.84 11.62
C PHE A 84 11.48 -5.71 12.63
N LEU A 85 11.24 -6.03 13.91
CA LEU A 85 11.10 -5.04 14.97
C LEU A 85 12.41 -4.30 15.29
N THR A 86 13.57 -4.81 14.84
CA THR A 86 14.88 -4.13 15.04
C THR A 86 14.93 -2.74 14.40
N ARG A 87 14.08 -2.46 13.42
CA ARG A 87 13.89 -1.11 12.86
C ARG A 87 13.53 -0.06 13.92
N GLN A 88 12.93 -0.48 15.04
CA GLN A 88 12.59 0.40 16.18
C GLN A 88 13.82 0.85 16.98
N LEU A 89 14.97 0.21 16.79
CA LEU A 89 16.23 0.59 17.46
C LEU A 89 16.69 2.01 17.11
N ALA A 90 16.26 2.53 15.96
CA ALA A 90 16.53 3.90 15.57
C ALA A 90 15.77 4.95 16.39
N LEU A 91 14.60 4.61 16.95
CA LEU A 91 13.68 5.57 17.55
C LEU A 91 14.24 6.35 18.73
N PRO A 92 15.00 5.77 19.70
CA PRO A 92 15.57 6.56 20.80
C PRO A 92 16.46 7.69 20.31
N LEU A 93 17.30 7.43 19.29
CA LEU A 93 18.19 8.43 18.71
C LEU A 93 17.40 9.48 17.91
N VAL A 94 16.41 9.04 17.12
CA VAL A 94 15.49 9.93 16.43
C VAL A 94 14.75 10.83 17.42
N LEU A 95 14.25 10.25 18.53
CA LEU A 95 13.57 11.03 19.57
C LEU A 95 14.46 12.14 20.11
N ALA A 96 15.73 11.86 20.37
CA ALA A 96 16.68 12.86 20.83
C ALA A 96 16.89 13.98 19.80
N VAL A 97 17.12 13.65 18.52
CA VAL A 97 17.31 14.63 17.46
C VAL A 97 16.07 15.52 17.30
N VAL A 98 14.89 14.93 17.18
CA VAL A 98 13.65 15.71 16.96
C VAL A 98 13.31 16.57 18.18
N TRP A 99 13.45 16.01 19.41
CA TRP A 99 13.13 16.70 20.66
C TRP A 99 14.04 17.88 20.95
N PHE A 100 15.35 17.73 20.73
CA PHE A 100 16.34 18.75 21.13
C PHE A 100 16.73 19.66 19.97
N LEU A 101 16.71 19.19 18.72
CA LEU A 101 17.19 19.97 17.58
C LEU A 101 16.06 20.50 16.71
N TRP A 102 15.13 19.65 16.21
CA TRP A 102 14.12 20.07 15.25
C TRP A 102 13.00 20.92 15.85
N ILE A 103 12.31 20.40 16.85
CA ILE A 103 11.14 21.07 17.45
C ILE A 103 11.50 22.46 18.00
N PRO A 104 12.54 22.64 18.84
CA PRO A 104 12.86 23.97 19.34
C PRO A 104 13.22 24.96 18.26
N PHE A 105 13.84 24.50 17.18
CA PHE A 105 14.23 25.35 16.06
C PHE A 105 13.02 25.82 15.26
N PHE A 106 12.22 24.90 14.74
CA PHE A 106 11.09 25.22 13.89
C PHE A 106 10.00 26.01 14.61
N MET A 107 9.73 25.70 15.87
CA MET A 107 8.71 26.40 16.65
C MET A 107 9.05 27.87 16.92
N ARG A 108 10.34 28.23 16.93
CA ARG A 108 10.76 29.64 17.08
C ARG A 108 10.68 30.44 15.80
N LEU A 109 10.65 29.78 14.64
CA LEU A 109 10.63 30.48 13.34
C LEU A 109 9.23 30.98 12.93
N ASN A 110 8.17 30.56 13.64
CA ASN A 110 6.79 30.96 13.39
C ASN A 110 6.37 30.86 11.90
N LEU A 111 6.65 29.75 11.27
CA LEU A 111 6.44 29.48 9.85
C LEU A 111 5.02 28.93 9.60
N THR A 112 4.58 29.01 8.34
CA THR A 112 3.42 28.29 7.81
C THR A 112 3.89 27.18 6.87
N SER A 113 4.85 27.47 6.00
CA SER A 113 5.58 26.48 5.22
C SER A 113 7.00 26.32 5.77
N ALA A 114 7.48 25.09 5.85
CA ALA A 114 8.85 24.80 6.26
C ALA A 114 9.89 25.45 5.34
N TYR A 115 9.56 25.62 4.06
CA TYR A 115 10.48 26.12 3.03
C TYR A 115 10.72 27.63 3.11
N GLU A 116 9.86 28.38 3.79
CA GLU A 116 10.11 29.79 4.11
C GLU A 116 11.46 29.99 4.82
N TYR A 117 11.85 29.03 5.67
CA TYR A 117 13.15 29.03 6.32
C TYR A 117 14.30 29.02 5.31
N LEU A 118 14.20 28.20 4.25
CA LEU A 118 15.25 28.07 3.25
C LEU A 118 15.48 29.36 2.45
N GLU A 119 14.42 30.17 2.22
CA GLU A 119 14.57 31.48 1.61
C GLU A 119 15.34 32.44 2.52
N ARG A 120 14.96 32.52 3.78
CA ARG A 120 15.64 33.39 4.78
C ARG A 120 17.10 32.99 4.97
N ARG A 121 17.40 31.70 4.89
CA ARG A 121 18.76 31.15 5.09
C ARG A 121 19.61 31.18 3.84
N PHE A 122 19.05 30.98 2.67
CA PHE A 122 19.76 30.91 1.39
C PHE A 122 19.21 31.94 0.40
N ASN A 123 18.18 31.61 -0.32
CA ASN A 123 17.43 32.47 -1.24
C ASN A 123 16.14 31.77 -1.74
N TYR A 124 15.38 32.49 -2.56
CA TYR A 124 14.15 31.97 -3.16
C TYR A 124 14.36 30.74 -4.06
N THR A 125 15.46 30.65 -4.80
CA THR A 125 15.75 29.50 -5.67
C THR A 125 15.81 28.21 -4.86
N VAL A 126 16.48 28.22 -3.70
CA VAL A 126 16.56 27.05 -2.80
C VAL A 126 15.18 26.71 -2.23
N ARG A 127 14.39 27.73 -1.82
CA ARG A 127 13.01 27.55 -1.37
C ARG A 127 12.17 26.89 -2.44
N ALA A 128 12.18 27.42 -3.67
CA ALA A 128 11.35 26.93 -4.77
C ALA A 128 11.72 25.49 -5.18
N LEU A 129 13.03 25.21 -5.28
CA LEU A 129 13.50 23.84 -5.57
C LEU A 129 13.05 22.85 -4.49
N ALA A 130 13.27 23.15 -3.22
CA ALA A 130 12.87 22.28 -2.12
C ALA A 130 11.35 22.07 -2.08
N ALA A 131 10.58 23.13 -2.35
CA ALA A 131 9.12 23.04 -2.43
C ALA A 131 8.65 22.13 -3.59
N VAL A 132 9.25 22.25 -4.78
CA VAL A 132 8.94 21.39 -5.93
C VAL A 132 9.27 19.93 -5.62
N PHE A 133 10.45 19.63 -5.10
CA PHE A 133 10.82 18.23 -4.78
C PHE A 133 10.00 17.65 -3.64
N CYS A 134 9.58 18.47 -2.65
CA CYS A 134 8.62 18.00 -1.66
C CYS A 134 7.25 17.71 -2.29
N LEU A 135 6.79 18.49 -3.24
CA LEU A 135 5.53 18.20 -3.96
C LEU A 135 5.65 16.88 -4.73
N LEU A 136 6.78 16.61 -5.42
CA LEU A 136 7.03 15.35 -6.09
C LEU A 136 7.01 14.17 -5.09
N LEU A 137 7.70 14.33 -3.94
CA LEU A 137 7.68 13.35 -2.86
C LEU A 137 6.26 13.10 -2.37
N LEU A 138 5.45 14.14 -2.13
CA LEU A 138 4.07 14.00 -1.65
C LEU A 138 3.19 13.31 -2.68
N PHE A 139 3.26 13.69 -3.96
CA PHE A 139 2.49 13.05 -5.02
C PHE A 139 2.84 11.58 -5.17
N GLY A 140 4.14 11.25 -5.21
CA GLY A 140 4.58 9.87 -5.24
C GLY A 140 4.07 9.07 -4.05
N TRP A 141 4.25 9.61 -2.84
CA TRP A 141 3.83 8.95 -1.61
C TRP A 141 2.31 8.68 -1.56
N ILE A 142 1.50 9.72 -1.76
CA ILE A 142 0.04 9.59 -1.72
C ILE A 142 -0.43 8.60 -2.78
N SER A 143 0.14 8.65 -3.99
CA SER A 143 -0.26 7.77 -5.09
C SER A 143 0.07 6.29 -4.82
N VAL A 144 1.22 5.99 -4.21
CA VAL A 144 1.55 4.62 -3.76
C VAL A 144 0.56 4.15 -2.70
N VAL A 145 0.17 5.01 -1.77
CA VAL A 145 -0.82 4.68 -0.73
C VAL A 145 -2.20 4.40 -1.33
N VAL A 146 -2.67 5.25 -2.25
CA VAL A 146 -3.95 5.05 -2.96
C VAL A 146 -3.93 3.76 -3.76
N LEU A 147 -2.84 3.50 -4.49
CA LEU A 147 -2.68 2.28 -5.28
C LEU A 147 -2.71 1.02 -4.41
N THR A 148 -1.98 1.04 -3.29
CA THR A 148 -1.93 -0.07 -2.34
C THR A 148 -3.31 -0.33 -1.72
N ALA A 149 -4.01 0.72 -1.30
CA ALA A 149 -5.38 0.63 -0.79
C ALA A 149 -6.34 0.08 -1.84
N SER A 150 -6.21 0.53 -3.09
CA SER A 150 -7.05 0.09 -4.19
C SER A 150 -6.82 -1.39 -4.54
N ARG A 151 -5.57 -1.84 -4.56
CA ARG A 151 -5.22 -3.27 -4.76
C ARG A 151 -5.82 -4.14 -3.64
N ALA A 152 -5.61 -3.75 -2.39
CA ALA A 152 -6.17 -4.49 -1.25
C ALA A 152 -7.70 -4.52 -1.26
N MET A 153 -8.33 -3.39 -1.56
CA MET A 153 -9.80 -3.31 -1.63
C MET A 153 -10.36 -4.17 -2.76
N ALA A 154 -9.71 -4.12 -3.93
CA ALA A 154 -10.08 -4.94 -5.07
C ALA A 154 -10.01 -6.44 -4.72
N GLU A 155 -8.99 -6.82 -3.94
CA GLU A 155 -8.80 -8.19 -3.50
C GLU A 155 -9.81 -8.64 -2.43
N ILE A 156 -10.06 -7.80 -1.42
CA ILE A 156 -10.97 -8.13 -0.30
C ILE A 156 -12.43 -8.13 -0.72
N ALA A 157 -12.83 -7.13 -1.51
CA ALA A 157 -14.21 -6.96 -1.91
C ALA A 157 -14.66 -7.96 -2.97
N ASP A 158 -13.69 -8.71 -3.56
CA ASP A 158 -13.96 -9.61 -4.67
C ASP A 158 -14.84 -8.92 -5.74
N ILE A 159 -14.45 -7.68 -6.08
CA ILE A 159 -15.23 -6.81 -6.96
C ILE A 159 -15.34 -7.50 -8.31
N ASN A 160 -16.53 -8.01 -8.61
CA ASN A 160 -16.78 -8.61 -9.91
C ASN A 160 -16.91 -7.47 -10.94
N PRO A 161 -16.10 -7.50 -12.03
CA PRO A 161 -16.19 -6.52 -13.13
C PRO A 161 -17.60 -6.27 -13.65
N SER A 162 -18.47 -7.28 -13.57
CA SER A 162 -19.87 -7.17 -14.01
C SER A 162 -20.71 -6.12 -13.27
N TRP A 163 -20.30 -5.71 -12.07
CA TRP A 163 -21.04 -4.71 -11.28
C TRP A 163 -21.01 -3.32 -11.91
N PHE A 164 -19.91 -2.99 -12.59
CA PHE A 164 -19.74 -1.66 -13.18
C PHE A 164 -20.06 -1.60 -14.69
N PHE A 165 -19.87 -2.69 -15.43
CA PHE A 165 -19.92 -2.67 -16.89
C PHE A 165 -20.76 -3.79 -17.55
N GLY A 166 -21.53 -4.51 -16.77
CA GLY A 166 -22.70 -5.28 -17.27
C GLY A 166 -22.43 -6.52 -18.12
N HIS A 167 -21.20 -7.04 -18.19
CA HIS A 167 -20.92 -8.26 -18.95
C HIS A 167 -20.24 -9.33 -18.09
N ASN A 168 -21.03 -10.30 -17.69
CA ASN A 168 -20.59 -11.51 -17.03
C ASN A 168 -20.36 -12.58 -18.10
N THR A 169 -19.16 -12.68 -18.62
CA THR A 169 -18.77 -13.86 -19.37
C THR A 169 -17.71 -14.60 -18.56
N LEU A 170 -17.94 -15.86 -18.28
CA LEU A 170 -16.98 -16.76 -17.63
C LEU A 170 -15.60 -16.72 -18.33
N ALA A 171 -15.58 -16.38 -19.64
CA ALA A 171 -14.42 -16.20 -20.48
C ALA A 171 -13.39 -15.19 -19.95
N THR A 172 -13.81 -14.21 -19.15
CA THR A 172 -12.92 -13.14 -18.67
C THR A 172 -12.03 -13.53 -17.49
N GLN A 173 -12.10 -14.76 -17.02
CA GLN A 173 -11.54 -15.15 -15.71
C GLN A 173 -10.26 -16.01 -15.75
N LEU A 174 -9.70 -16.36 -16.91
CA LEU A 174 -8.75 -17.47 -16.99
C LEU A 174 -7.28 -17.16 -17.30
N HIS A 175 -6.88 -15.96 -17.69
CA HIS A 175 -5.47 -15.62 -17.87
C HIS A 175 -5.05 -14.29 -17.25
N ALA A 176 -3.91 -14.30 -16.55
CA ALA A 176 -3.38 -13.12 -15.88
C ALA A 176 -2.37 -12.31 -16.71
N ASP A 177 -1.86 -12.88 -17.81
CA ASP A 177 -0.77 -12.30 -18.60
C ASP A 177 -1.22 -11.65 -19.95
N GLY A 178 -2.53 -11.65 -20.22
CA GLY A 178 -3.08 -11.10 -21.45
C GLY A 178 -2.98 -12.01 -22.66
N SER A 179 -2.38 -13.19 -22.54
CA SER A 179 -2.40 -14.23 -23.57
C SER A 179 -3.78 -14.90 -23.63
N ALA A 180 -4.07 -15.63 -24.69
CA ALA A 180 -5.39 -16.22 -24.98
C ALA A 180 -6.07 -16.80 -23.74
N ARG A 181 -7.17 -16.20 -23.33
CA ARG A 181 -7.98 -16.62 -22.17
C ARG A 181 -8.79 -17.84 -22.56
N ILE A 182 -8.54 -18.97 -21.90
CA ILE A 182 -9.39 -20.14 -22.04
C ILE A 182 -10.56 -19.99 -21.07
N GLY A 183 -11.71 -19.58 -21.56
CA GLY A 183 -12.97 -19.56 -20.81
C GLY A 183 -13.83 -20.77 -21.16
N ALA A 184 -14.95 -20.93 -20.48
CA ALA A 184 -15.96 -21.91 -20.90
C ALA A 184 -16.40 -21.67 -22.34
N GLU A 185 -16.35 -20.40 -22.80
CA GLU A 185 -16.66 -20.03 -24.19
C GLU A 185 -15.57 -20.47 -25.15
N ASP A 186 -14.28 -20.32 -24.81
CA ASP A 186 -13.18 -20.80 -25.63
C ASP A 186 -13.14 -22.33 -25.66
N PHE A 187 -13.53 -22.97 -24.56
CA PHE A 187 -13.71 -24.42 -24.48
C PHE A 187 -14.81 -24.90 -25.46
N LEU A 188 -15.87 -24.13 -25.60
CA LEU A 188 -16.99 -24.41 -26.48
C LEU A 188 -16.75 -23.95 -27.90
N HIS A 189 -15.89 -22.95 -28.13
CA HIS A 189 -15.66 -22.31 -29.43
C HIS A 189 -14.60 -23.05 -30.24
N ASP A 190 -13.63 -23.67 -29.61
CA ASP A 190 -12.54 -24.38 -30.26
C ASP A 190 -12.33 -25.78 -29.67
N GLY A 191 -13.33 -26.63 -29.86
CA GLY A 191 -13.24 -28.03 -29.47
C GLY A 191 -12.07 -28.79 -30.12
N THR A 192 -11.60 -28.33 -31.29
CA THR A 192 -10.43 -28.93 -31.96
C THR A 192 -9.13 -28.49 -31.31
N THR A 193 -8.96 -27.25 -30.94
CA THR A 193 -7.75 -26.75 -30.25
C THR A 193 -7.67 -27.29 -28.82
N LEU A 194 -8.79 -27.34 -28.12
CA LEU A 194 -8.82 -27.94 -26.78
C LEU A 194 -8.59 -29.45 -26.85
N ALA A 195 -9.21 -30.17 -27.78
CA ALA A 195 -8.93 -31.59 -28.00
C ALA A 195 -7.45 -31.84 -28.37
N ALA A 196 -6.84 -30.95 -29.16
CA ALA A 196 -5.42 -31.02 -29.50
C ALA A 196 -4.53 -30.75 -28.29
N ARG A 197 -4.87 -29.79 -27.43
CA ARG A 197 -4.16 -29.51 -26.17
C ARG A 197 -4.32 -30.63 -25.15
N ILE A 198 -5.52 -31.17 -25.01
CA ILE A 198 -5.77 -32.35 -24.17
C ILE A 198 -4.92 -33.53 -24.65
N ARG A 199 -4.82 -33.74 -25.96
CA ARG A 199 -3.96 -34.80 -26.54
C ARG A 199 -2.47 -34.50 -26.37
N ALA A 200 -2.03 -33.24 -26.52
CA ALA A 200 -0.64 -32.88 -26.28
C ALA A 200 -0.22 -33.07 -24.82
N ALA A 201 -1.08 -32.74 -23.87
CA ALA A 201 -0.88 -33.02 -22.45
C ALA A 201 -0.90 -34.52 -22.15
N ALA A 202 -1.52 -35.31 -23.02
CA ALA A 202 -1.59 -36.78 -22.95
C ALA A 202 -0.30 -37.53 -23.37
N ILE A 203 0.69 -36.86 -23.92
CA ILE A 203 1.93 -37.47 -24.46
C ILE A 203 2.97 -37.79 -23.36
N THR A 204 2.75 -37.39 -22.12
CA THR A 204 3.61 -37.81 -21.02
C THR A 204 3.34 -39.26 -20.65
N ASP A 205 4.38 -40.07 -20.63
CA ASP A 205 4.41 -41.55 -20.68
C ASP A 205 3.77 -42.36 -19.52
N GLN A 206 2.93 -41.74 -18.68
CA GLN A 206 2.16 -42.47 -17.68
C GLN A 206 0.67 -42.08 -17.68
N PRO A 207 -0.25 -43.09 -17.72
CA PRO A 207 -1.68 -42.78 -17.67
C PRO A 207 -2.06 -42.32 -16.24
N THR A 208 -2.13 -41.01 -16.03
CA THR A 208 -2.73 -40.47 -14.83
C THR A 208 -4.27 -40.51 -14.95
N PRO A 209 -5.00 -40.68 -13.85
CA PRO A 209 -6.47 -40.66 -13.87
C PRO A 209 -7.06 -39.37 -14.46
N GLN A 210 -6.37 -38.25 -14.30
CA GLN A 210 -6.69 -36.99 -14.93
C GLN A 210 -6.70 -37.12 -16.47
N LYS A 211 -5.70 -37.80 -17.04
CA LYS A 211 -5.57 -38.07 -18.46
C LYS A 211 -6.78 -38.80 -19.02
N GLN A 212 -7.27 -39.83 -18.32
CA GLN A 212 -8.40 -40.62 -18.79
C GLN A 212 -9.69 -39.84 -18.88
N VAL A 213 -9.98 -38.96 -17.91
CA VAL A 213 -11.14 -38.07 -17.93
C VAL A 213 -11.03 -37.06 -19.09
N TRP A 214 -9.84 -36.54 -19.34
CA TRP A 214 -9.60 -35.60 -20.41
C TRP A 214 -9.62 -36.20 -21.78
N ASP A 215 -9.07 -37.45 -21.93
CA ASP A 215 -9.14 -38.20 -23.20
C ASP A 215 -10.60 -38.50 -23.56
N MET A 216 -11.42 -38.92 -22.58
CA MET A 216 -12.86 -39.16 -22.80
C MET A 216 -13.62 -37.89 -23.21
N LEU A 217 -13.34 -36.76 -22.55
CA LEU A 217 -13.94 -35.45 -22.88
C LEU A 217 -13.51 -35.00 -24.27
N GLY A 218 -12.22 -35.11 -24.60
CA GLY A 218 -11.66 -34.74 -25.88
C GLY A 218 -12.24 -35.57 -27.04
N GLU A 219 -12.43 -36.88 -26.81
CA GLU A 219 -13.09 -37.75 -27.80
C GLU A 219 -14.53 -37.37 -28.06
N GLN A 220 -15.32 -37.06 -27.02
CA GLN A 220 -16.71 -36.64 -27.17
C GLN A 220 -16.83 -35.28 -27.86
N VAL A 221 -16.00 -34.31 -27.50
CA VAL A 221 -15.98 -33.02 -28.15
C VAL A 221 -15.60 -33.14 -29.64
N GLN A 222 -14.58 -33.97 -29.93
CA GLN A 222 -14.15 -34.17 -31.34
C GLN A 222 -15.16 -34.98 -32.20
N GLN A 223 -15.90 -35.91 -31.57
CA GLN A 223 -16.98 -36.60 -32.28
C GLN A 223 -18.12 -35.69 -32.71
N ARG A 224 -18.43 -34.71 -31.86
CA ARG A 224 -19.53 -33.78 -32.13
C ARG A 224 -19.16 -32.63 -33.07
N TRP A 225 -17.92 -32.14 -33.01
CA TRP A 225 -17.40 -31.07 -33.86
C TRP A 225 -16.11 -31.47 -34.56
N PRO A 226 -16.18 -32.32 -35.60
CA PRO A 226 -14.99 -32.81 -36.31
C PRO A 226 -14.26 -31.71 -37.11
N SER A 227 -14.94 -30.58 -37.39
CA SER A 227 -14.38 -29.47 -38.16
C SER A 227 -14.99 -28.13 -37.67
N ALA A 228 -14.71 -27.74 -36.44
CA ALA A 228 -15.13 -26.43 -35.98
C ALA A 228 -14.38 -25.33 -36.75
N GLU A 229 -15.05 -24.60 -37.59
CA GLU A 229 -14.52 -23.42 -38.25
C GLU A 229 -14.33 -22.31 -37.20
N MET A 230 -13.11 -21.79 -37.11
CA MET A 230 -12.79 -20.68 -36.23
C MET A 230 -13.64 -19.47 -36.59
N GLY A 231 -14.46 -18.98 -35.68
CA GLY A 231 -15.12 -17.69 -35.81
C GLY A 231 -16.64 -17.65 -35.64
N ASN A 232 -17.33 -18.76 -35.39
CA ASN A 232 -18.78 -18.73 -35.18
C ASN A 232 -19.15 -18.57 -33.69
N PRO A 233 -20.17 -17.75 -33.36
CA PRO A 233 -20.61 -17.56 -31.98
C PRO A 233 -21.18 -18.88 -31.40
N ILE A 234 -20.87 -19.12 -30.16
CA ILE A 234 -21.26 -20.31 -29.38
C ILE A 234 -22.77 -20.43 -29.31
N SER A 235 -23.30 -21.51 -29.85
CA SER A 235 -24.74 -21.80 -29.78
C SER A 235 -25.12 -22.32 -28.37
N SER A 236 -26.35 -22.04 -27.94
CA SER A 236 -26.91 -22.61 -26.69
C SER A 236 -26.84 -24.15 -26.69
N GLU A 237 -26.95 -24.76 -27.86
CA GLU A 237 -26.86 -26.22 -28.09
C GLU A 237 -25.44 -26.77 -27.73
N SER A 238 -24.42 -25.99 -28.04
CA SER A 238 -23.02 -26.36 -27.66
C SER A 238 -22.78 -26.31 -26.16
N LYS A 239 -23.39 -25.34 -25.46
CA LYS A 239 -23.30 -25.25 -24.00
C LYS A 239 -23.98 -26.44 -23.31
N GLU A 240 -25.15 -26.82 -23.79
CA GLU A 240 -25.91 -27.95 -23.30
C GLU A 240 -25.15 -29.27 -23.51
N PHE A 241 -24.54 -29.45 -24.69
CA PHE A 241 -23.74 -30.65 -25.00
C PHE A 241 -22.52 -30.81 -24.09
N VAL A 242 -21.76 -29.74 -23.79
CA VAL A 242 -20.60 -29.86 -22.88
C VAL A 242 -21.04 -30.14 -21.45
N ALA A 243 -22.12 -29.52 -21.01
CA ALA A 243 -22.73 -29.79 -19.71
C ALA A 243 -23.18 -31.27 -19.60
N GLU A 244 -23.83 -31.79 -20.65
CA GLU A 244 -24.25 -33.18 -20.73
C GLU A 244 -23.07 -34.17 -20.83
N SER A 245 -22.05 -33.84 -21.60
CA SER A 245 -20.83 -34.66 -21.73
C SER A 245 -20.07 -34.77 -20.41
N LEU A 246 -19.89 -33.65 -19.68
CA LEU A 246 -19.28 -33.65 -18.37
C LEU A 246 -20.11 -34.39 -17.34
N SER A 247 -21.43 -34.19 -17.33
CA SER A 247 -22.35 -34.94 -16.48
C SER A 247 -22.26 -36.42 -16.76
N THR A 248 -22.16 -36.84 -18.01
CA THR A 248 -22.03 -38.25 -18.43
C THR A 248 -20.72 -38.86 -17.97
N ILE A 249 -19.60 -38.16 -18.15
CA ILE A 249 -18.28 -38.61 -17.68
C ILE A 249 -18.25 -38.76 -16.16
N LEU A 250 -18.84 -37.81 -15.45
CA LEU A 250 -18.88 -37.85 -13.98
C LEU A 250 -19.89 -38.87 -13.43
N LYS A 251 -20.97 -39.19 -14.15
CA LYS A 251 -21.91 -40.26 -13.82
C LYS A 251 -21.31 -41.69 -13.96
N ARG A 252 -20.30 -41.84 -14.80
CA ARG A 252 -19.55 -43.09 -14.95
C ARG A 252 -18.48 -43.30 -13.90
N ARG A 253 -18.69 -42.77 -12.70
CA ARG A 253 -17.82 -42.91 -11.53
C ARG A 253 -17.54 -44.38 -11.19
N ASP A 254 -18.47 -45.24 -11.52
CA ASP A 254 -18.38 -46.69 -11.37
C ASP A 254 -17.28 -47.38 -12.21
N LEU A 255 -16.82 -46.71 -13.28
CA LEU A 255 -15.75 -47.21 -14.13
C LEU A 255 -14.35 -46.92 -13.59
N TYR A 256 -14.23 -46.12 -12.54
CA TYR A 256 -12.96 -45.71 -11.96
C TYR A 256 -12.88 -46.07 -10.49
N ASP A 257 -11.75 -46.60 -10.07
CA ASP A 257 -11.48 -46.87 -8.66
C ASP A 257 -11.53 -45.54 -7.85
N GLU A 258 -11.99 -45.61 -6.60
CA GLU A 258 -12.10 -44.46 -5.73
C GLU A 258 -10.76 -43.76 -5.51
N SER A 259 -9.65 -44.48 -5.57
CA SER A 259 -8.29 -43.98 -5.56
C SER A 259 -7.99 -43.04 -6.75
N VAL A 260 -8.61 -43.27 -7.91
CA VAL A 260 -8.48 -42.49 -9.14
C VAL A 260 -9.13 -41.14 -8.95
N TRP A 261 -10.32 -41.08 -8.35
CA TRP A 261 -11.03 -39.83 -8.06
C TRP A 261 -10.41 -39.03 -6.91
N GLN A 262 -9.75 -39.70 -5.98
CA GLN A 262 -9.01 -39.04 -4.90
C GLN A 262 -7.69 -38.41 -5.40
N SER A 263 -7.06 -39.02 -6.41
CA SER A 263 -5.83 -38.50 -7.02
C SER A 263 -6.08 -37.34 -7.99
N VAL A 264 -7.29 -37.27 -8.59
CA VAL A 264 -7.72 -36.09 -9.32
C VAL A 264 -7.92 -34.95 -8.30
N GLN A 265 -6.99 -34.01 -8.25
CA GLN A 265 -7.08 -32.84 -7.38
C GLN A 265 -8.21 -31.92 -7.86
N LEU A 266 -9.44 -32.38 -7.73
CA LEU A 266 -10.62 -31.55 -7.98
C LEU A 266 -10.74 -30.53 -6.86
N LYS A 267 -10.42 -29.29 -7.16
CA LYS A 267 -10.39 -28.19 -6.20
C LYS A 267 -11.77 -27.55 -6.06
N GLY A 268 -12.13 -27.22 -4.83
CA GLY A 268 -13.31 -26.40 -4.53
C GLY A 268 -14.65 -27.05 -4.85
N ALA A 269 -15.48 -26.37 -5.65
CA ALA A 269 -16.85 -26.78 -5.98
C ALA A 269 -16.98 -28.20 -6.54
N ALA A 270 -16.07 -28.60 -7.42
CA ALA A 270 -16.09 -29.94 -8.03
C ALA A 270 -16.03 -31.07 -7.01
N LYS A 271 -15.25 -30.93 -5.93
CA LYS A 271 -15.18 -31.93 -4.85
C LYS A 271 -16.48 -31.99 -4.05
N THR A 272 -17.15 -30.88 -3.88
CA THR A 272 -18.44 -30.78 -3.20
C THR A 272 -19.55 -31.42 -4.04
N TYR A 273 -19.57 -31.16 -5.35
CA TYR A 273 -20.53 -31.71 -6.28
C TYR A 273 -20.39 -33.21 -6.49
N LEU A 274 -19.17 -33.72 -6.53
CA LEU A 274 -18.92 -35.15 -6.56
C LEU A 274 -19.41 -35.90 -5.31
N LYS A 275 -19.40 -35.21 -4.15
CA LYS A 275 -19.92 -35.77 -2.89
C LYS A 275 -21.45 -35.70 -2.78
N ALA A 276 -22.09 -34.69 -3.37
CA ALA A 276 -23.51 -34.43 -3.26
C ALA A 276 -24.39 -35.20 -4.27
N GLY A 277 -23.78 -35.79 -5.31
CA GLY A 277 -24.51 -36.39 -6.44
C GLY A 277 -24.84 -35.38 -7.54
N ILE A 278 -24.66 -35.83 -8.80
CA ILE A 278 -24.63 -34.94 -9.99
C ILE A 278 -26.02 -34.62 -10.54
N ASP A 279 -27.06 -35.25 -10.01
CA ASP A 279 -28.41 -35.25 -10.63
C ASP A 279 -29.17 -33.90 -10.55
N ASN A 280 -28.62 -32.90 -9.83
CA ASN A 280 -29.28 -31.59 -9.62
C ASN A 280 -28.34 -30.39 -9.90
N LEU A 281 -27.40 -30.51 -10.84
CA LEU A 281 -26.49 -29.40 -11.15
C LEU A 281 -27.22 -28.31 -11.96
N SER A 282 -27.21 -27.09 -11.46
CA SER A 282 -27.61 -25.90 -12.22
C SER A 282 -26.54 -25.51 -13.26
N ASP A 283 -26.87 -24.70 -14.26
CA ASP A 283 -25.93 -24.20 -15.28
C ASP A 283 -24.71 -23.49 -14.67
N VAL A 284 -24.90 -22.83 -13.53
CA VAL A 284 -23.81 -22.17 -12.77
C VAL A 284 -22.86 -23.22 -12.19
N ASP A 285 -23.40 -24.33 -11.71
CA ASP A 285 -22.62 -25.40 -11.10
C ASP A 285 -21.79 -26.16 -12.14
N VAL A 286 -22.32 -26.37 -13.34
CA VAL A 286 -21.61 -26.99 -14.46
C VAL A 286 -20.44 -26.12 -14.91
N SER A 287 -20.60 -24.80 -14.93
CA SER A 287 -19.53 -23.89 -15.30
C SER A 287 -18.41 -23.85 -14.26
N HIS A 288 -18.74 -23.94 -12.97
CA HIS A 288 -17.74 -24.09 -11.89
C HIS A 288 -16.99 -25.42 -11.95
N LEU A 289 -17.70 -26.48 -12.28
CA LEU A 289 -17.13 -27.82 -12.47
C LEU A 289 -16.15 -27.83 -13.64
N ASN A 290 -16.54 -27.29 -14.81
CA ASN A 290 -15.71 -27.13 -15.99
C ASN A 290 -14.40 -26.41 -15.66
N ARG A 291 -14.50 -25.29 -14.96
CA ARG A 291 -13.33 -24.50 -14.56
C ARG A 291 -12.41 -25.30 -13.64
N SER A 292 -12.96 -26.02 -12.66
CA SER A 292 -12.17 -26.84 -11.73
C SER A 292 -11.45 -27.99 -12.43
N LEU A 293 -12.09 -28.59 -13.44
CA LEU A 293 -11.50 -29.64 -14.25
C LEU A 293 -10.38 -29.12 -15.16
N LEU A 294 -10.60 -27.99 -15.85
CA LEU A 294 -9.59 -27.30 -16.67
C LEU A 294 -8.35 -26.95 -15.85
N VAL A 295 -8.53 -26.32 -14.67
CA VAL A 295 -7.42 -25.98 -13.77
C VAL A 295 -6.66 -27.22 -13.30
N SER A 296 -7.34 -28.34 -13.09
CA SER A 296 -6.69 -29.60 -12.66
C SER A 296 -5.90 -30.27 -13.78
N ALA A 297 -6.35 -30.11 -15.03
CA ALA A 297 -5.69 -30.74 -16.21
C ALA A 297 -4.51 -29.92 -16.73
N PHE A 298 -4.54 -28.61 -16.56
CA PHE A 298 -3.52 -27.68 -17.05
C PHE A 298 -3.00 -26.78 -15.92
N PRO A 299 -2.35 -27.36 -14.87
CA PRO A 299 -1.92 -26.59 -13.71
C PRO A 299 -0.89 -25.52 -14.03
N ASP A 300 -0.06 -25.74 -15.07
CA ASP A 300 1.00 -24.81 -15.48
C ASP A 300 0.48 -23.71 -16.45
N GLU A 301 -0.59 -24.00 -17.19
CA GLU A 301 -1.17 -23.07 -18.16
C GLU A 301 -2.37 -22.30 -17.59
N ILE A 302 -3.10 -22.91 -16.67
CA ILE A 302 -4.29 -22.35 -16.03
C ILE A 302 -4.05 -22.28 -14.52
N GLU A 303 -3.22 -21.34 -14.09
CA GLU A 303 -3.25 -21.01 -12.68
C GLU A 303 -4.66 -20.51 -12.32
N PRO A 304 -5.24 -20.98 -11.19
CA PRO A 304 -6.46 -20.39 -10.65
C PRO A 304 -6.14 -19.02 -10.07
N ARG A 305 -5.60 -18.15 -10.91
CA ARG A 305 -5.43 -16.75 -10.55
C ARG A 305 -6.82 -16.15 -10.53
N ARG A 306 -7.06 -15.38 -9.50
CA ARG A 306 -8.23 -14.50 -9.39
C ARG A 306 -8.42 -13.76 -10.70
N PRO A 307 -9.67 -13.47 -11.10
CA PRO A 307 -9.90 -12.67 -12.27
C PRO A 307 -8.99 -11.44 -12.20
N ALA A 308 -8.09 -11.31 -13.17
CA ALA A 308 -7.28 -10.12 -13.25
C ALA A 308 -8.26 -8.95 -13.38
N PHE A 309 -8.23 -8.02 -12.42
CA PHE A 309 -9.00 -6.81 -12.52
C PHE A 309 -8.71 -6.17 -13.87
N ARG A 310 -9.75 -5.89 -14.66
CA ARG A 310 -9.57 -5.08 -15.84
C ARG A 310 -9.01 -3.74 -15.40
N ASP A 311 -8.14 -3.15 -16.21
CA ASP A 311 -7.58 -1.84 -15.93
C ASP A 311 -8.68 -0.81 -15.61
N ALA A 312 -9.83 -0.88 -16.29
CA ALA A 312 -10.98 -0.02 -16.03
C ALA A 312 -11.58 -0.18 -14.63
N ASP A 313 -11.64 -1.41 -14.09
CA ASP A 313 -12.19 -1.66 -12.77
C ASP A 313 -11.26 -1.12 -11.68
N MET A 314 -9.94 -1.31 -11.86
CA MET A 314 -8.94 -0.73 -10.97
C MET A 314 -8.98 0.81 -11.01
N HIS A 315 -9.15 1.40 -12.20
CA HIS A 315 -9.32 2.85 -12.32
C HIS A 315 -10.54 3.37 -11.56
N MET A 316 -11.66 2.63 -11.58
CA MET A 316 -12.85 2.99 -10.80
C MET A 316 -12.61 2.91 -9.30
N VAL A 317 -11.92 1.87 -8.80
CA VAL A 317 -11.56 1.75 -7.38
C VAL A 317 -10.65 2.90 -6.96
N ILE A 318 -9.61 3.21 -7.74
CA ILE A 318 -8.70 4.34 -7.51
C ILE A 318 -9.49 5.66 -7.48
N LEU A 319 -10.40 5.84 -8.44
CA LEU A 319 -11.23 7.05 -8.53
C LEU A 319 -12.14 7.20 -7.30
N CYS A 320 -12.82 6.13 -6.90
CA CYS A 320 -13.71 6.16 -5.73
C CYS A 320 -12.95 6.49 -4.44
N ILE A 321 -11.83 5.82 -4.16
CA ILE A 321 -11.01 6.07 -2.96
C ILE A 321 -10.44 7.48 -2.98
N GLY A 322 -9.84 7.89 -4.09
CA GLY A 322 -9.22 9.21 -4.21
C GLY A 322 -10.23 10.35 -4.13
N MET A 323 -11.32 10.28 -4.89
CA MET A 323 -12.34 11.33 -4.92
C MET A 323 -13.04 11.49 -3.57
N PHE A 324 -13.36 10.39 -2.89
CA PHE A 324 -13.99 10.45 -1.57
C PHE A 324 -13.06 11.16 -0.56
N SER A 325 -11.77 10.80 -0.53
CA SER A 325 -10.79 11.44 0.35
C SER A 325 -10.66 12.93 0.07
N VAL A 326 -10.57 13.32 -1.21
CA VAL A 326 -10.45 14.72 -1.62
C VAL A 326 -11.66 15.56 -1.19
N LEU A 327 -12.86 14.97 -1.26
CA LEU A 327 -14.12 15.71 -1.01
C LEU A 327 -14.16 16.32 0.40
N TYR A 328 -13.89 15.53 1.44
CA TYR A 328 -13.99 16.05 2.80
C TYR A 328 -12.74 16.84 3.24
N THR A 329 -11.54 16.48 2.72
CA THR A 329 -10.30 17.21 3.00
C THR A 329 -10.33 18.64 2.48
N THR A 330 -10.88 18.82 1.27
CA THR A 330 -11.03 20.16 0.66
C THR A 330 -11.84 21.11 1.53
N LEU A 331 -12.80 20.58 2.27
CA LEU A 331 -13.70 21.38 3.10
C LEU A 331 -13.10 21.74 4.46
N GLY A 332 -12.39 20.80 5.08
CA GLY A 332 -12.07 20.86 6.51
C GLY A 332 -10.70 21.39 6.91
N GLY A 333 -9.73 21.52 5.99
CA GLY A 333 -8.36 21.96 6.30
C GLY A 333 -7.68 21.14 7.41
N ILE A 334 -6.56 21.63 7.95
CA ILE A 334 -5.74 20.89 8.92
C ILE A 334 -6.47 20.54 10.22
N ARG A 335 -7.44 21.34 10.66
CA ARG A 335 -8.26 21.04 11.84
C ARG A 335 -9.09 19.77 11.63
N ALA A 336 -9.72 19.63 10.47
CA ALA A 336 -10.47 18.43 10.16
C ALA A 336 -9.53 17.22 10.06
N VAL A 337 -8.42 17.38 9.35
CA VAL A 337 -7.42 16.32 9.21
C VAL A 337 -6.96 15.81 10.57
N VAL A 338 -6.62 16.68 11.53
CA VAL A 338 -6.17 16.24 12.87
C VAL A 338 -7.25 15.45 13.60
N TRP A 339 -8.51 15.84 13.55
CA TRP A 339 -9.58 15.13 14.25
C TRP A 339 -10.03 13.85 13.53
N THR A 340 -10.05 13.85 12.19
CA THR A 340 -10.28 12.62 11.42
C THR A 340 -9.18 11.61 11.65
N ASP A 341 -7.91 12.04 11.68
CA ASP A 341 -6.77 11.16 11.97
C ASP A 341 -6.88 10.49 13.34
N VAL A 342 -7.39 11.18 14.35
CA VAL A 342 -7.62 10.60 15.69
C VAL A 342 -8.64 9.45 15.61
N ILE A 343 -9.76 9.63 14.93
CA ILE A 343 -10.78 8.59 14.79
C ILE A 343 -10.22 7.44 13.94
N GLN A 344 -9.56 7.77 12.85
CA GLN A 344 -8.93 6.80 11.93
C GLN A 344 -7.90 5.93 12.66
N PHE A 345 -7.10 6.52 13.54
CA PHE A 345 -6.16 5.79 14.37
C PHE A 345 -6.86 4.74 15.25
N PHE A 346 -7.95 5.10 15.93
CA PHE A 346 -8.68 4.14 16.77
C PHE A 346 -9.37 3.04 15.96
N ILE A 347 -9.90 3.36 14.78
CA ILE A 347 -10.50 2.36 13.88
C ILE A 347 -9.44 1.38 13.39
N LEU A 348 -8.27 1.89 13.02
CA LEU A 348 -7.13 1.06 12.59
C LEU A 348 -6.67 0.13 13.72
N MET A 349 -6.55 0.65 14.94
CA MET A 349 -6.24 -0.15 16.13
C MET A 349 -7.29 -1.25 16.36
N ALA A 350 -8.56 -0.89 16.27
CA ALA A 350 -9.66 -1.85 16.42
C ALA A 350 -9.57 -2.97 15.37
N GLY A 351 -9.35 -2.62 14.09
CA GLY A 351 -9.20 -3.61 13.02
C GLY A 351 -8.06 -4.61 13.28
N ALA A 352 -6.90 -4.12 13.75
CA ALA A 352 -5.77 -4.98 14.09
C ALA A 352 -6.07 -5.88 15.30
N PHE A 353 -6.66 -5.33 16.36
CA PHE A 353 -7.04 -6.11 17.54
C PHE A 353 -8.12 -7.14 17.25
N PHE A 354 -9.12 -6.80 16.44
CA PHE A 354 -10.15 -7.76 16.03
C PHE A 354 -9.58 -8.91 15.21
N THR A 355 -8.63 -8.63 14.32
CA THR A 355 -7.93 -9.68 13.57
C THR A 355 -7.20 -10.64 14.51
N MET A 356 -6.38 -10.11 15.41
CA MET A 356 -5.66 -10.94 16.39
C MET A 356 -6.61 -11.71 17.32
N GLY A 357 -7.64 -11.06 17.82
CA GLY A 357 -8.65 -11.68 18.70
C GLY A 357 -9.42 -12.78 17.98
N PHE A 358 -9.75 -12.61 16.70
CA PHE A 358 -10.40 -13.63 15.90
C PHE A 358 -9.48 -14.84 15.68
N ILE A 359 -8.21 -14.61 15.36
CA ILE A 359 -7.23 -15.69 15.21
C ILE A 359 -7.06 -16.43 16.55
N ALA A 360 -6.89 -15.71 17.66
CA ALA A 360 -6.78 -16.32 18.99
C ALA A 360 -7.99 -17.19 19.33
N TRP A 361 -9.19 -16.72 19.00
CA TRP A 361 -10.44 -17.45 19.26
C TRP A 361 -10.56 -18.70 18.40
N ILE A 362 -10.27 -18.62 17.09
CA ILE A 362 -10.46 -19.74 16.17
C ILE A 362 -9.40 -20.82 16.34
N THR A 363 -8.16 -20.42 16.67
CA THR A 363 -7.04 -21.35 16.88
C THR A 363 -6.94 -21.81 18.33
N SER A 364 -7.72 -21.22 19.24
CA SER A 364 -7.60 -21.44 20.70
C SER A 364 -6.17 -21.24 21.20
N SER A 365 -5.44 -20.29 20.60
CA SER A 365 -4.02 -20.02 20.85
C SER A 365 -3.79 -18.60 21.34
N GLY A 366 -2.62 -18.33 21.91
CA GLY A 366 -2.23 -17.04 22.42
C GLY A 366 -0.86 -16.59 21.93
N LEU A 367 -0.38 -15.47 22.49
CA LEU A 367 0.89 -14.88 22.09
C LEU A 367 2.10 -15.84 22.27
N SER A 368 2.07 -16.71 23.29
CA SER A 368 3.12 -17.74 23.51
C SER A 368 3.23 -18.67 22.33
N ASP A 369 2.08 -19.21 21.88
CA ASP A 369 2.01 -20.19 20.79
C ASP A 369 2.42 -19.57 19.45
N TRP A 370 2.02 -18.30 19.24
CA TRP A 370 2.41 -17.54 18.04
C TRP A 370 3.92 -17.27 18.00
N LEU A 371 4.53 -16.93 19.14
CA LEU A 371 5.98 -16.73 19.24
C LEU A 371 6.75 -18.04 19.08
N GLU A 372 6.22 -19.16 19.59
CA GLU A 372 6.82 -20.49 19.39
C GLU A 372 6.78 -20.89 17.91
N THR A 373 5.63 -20.72 17.26
CA THR A 373 5.49 -20.95 15.81
C THR A 373 6.45 -20.08 15.02
N SER A 374 6.55 -18.80 15.35
CA SER A 374 7.48 -17.87 14.69
C SER A 374 8.94 -18.30 14.85
N LYS A 375 9.34 -18.85 16.03
CA LYS A 375 10.69 -19.38 16.25
C LYS A 375 10.95 -20.68 15.49
N ALA A 376 9.93 -21.54 15.36
CA ALA A 376 10.03 -22.80 14.64
C ALA A 376 10.05 -22.59 13.12
N HIS A 377 9.46 -21.49 12.64
CA HIS A 377 9.43 -21.17 11.22
C HIS A 377 10.82 -20.73 10.73
N ARG A 378 11.22 -21.23 9.53
CA ARG A 378 12.48 -20.81 8.91
C ARG A 378 12.28 -19.42 8.27
N HIS A 379 12.64 -18.39 9.02
CA HIS A 379 12.73 -17.03 8.47
C HIS A 379 13.96 -16.88 7.57
N GLU A 380 13.95 -15.86 6.72
CA GLU A 380 15.16 -15.43 6.04
C GLU A 380 16.24 -15.08 7.08
N ALA A 381 17.48 -15.49 6.81
CA ALA A 381 18.59 -15.18 7.70
C ALA A 381 18.76 -13.66 7.81
N VAL A 382 18.69 -13.15 9.03
CA VAL A 382 18.87 -11.74 9.33
C VAL A 382 20.23 -11.57 10.01
N GLU A 383 21.12 -10.83 9.35
CA GLU A 383 22.45 -10.55 9.87
C GLU A 383 22.49 -9.17 10.53
N TRP A 384 23.29 -9.04 11.61
CA TRP A 384 23.48 -7.75 12.25
C TRP A 384 24.15 -6.75 11.31
N PHE A 385 25.13 -7.22 10.54
CA PHE A 385 25.88 -6.44 9.57
C PHE A 385 26.34 -7.32 8.43
N THR A 386 26.20 -6.83 7.22
CA THR A 386 26.73 -7.44 6.00
C THR A 386 27.56 -6.42 5.23
N PRO A 387 28.66 -6.82 4.60
CA PRO A 387 29.39 -5.95 3.69
C PRO A 387 28.69 -5.78 2.32
N ASP A 388 27.68 -6.62 2.03
CA ASP A 388 26.91 -6.52 0.78
C ASP A 388 25.94 -5.33 0.84
N ILE A 389 26.26 -4.29 0.04
CA ILE A 389 25.44 -3.08 -0.07
C ILE A 389 24.07 -3.36 -0.69
N GLY A 390 23.88 -4.48 -1.38
CA GLY A 390 22.61 -4.91 -1.97
C GLY A 390 21.68 -5.58 -0.99
N ASP A 391 22.18 -6.02 0.16
CA ASP A 391 21.40 -6.77 1.14
C ASP A 391 20.31 -5.89 1.78
N ARG A 392 19.11 -6.48 1.90
CA ARG A 392 17.92 -5.86 2.54
C ARG A 392 17.65 -6.40 3.94
N SER A 393 18.35 -7.46 4.37
CA SER A 393 18.10 -8.16 5.62
C SER A 393 18.97 -7.69 6.78
N SER A 394 20.00 -6.88 6.53
CA SER A 394 20.92 -6.36 7.53
C SER A 394 20.22 -5.45 8.55
N VAL A 395 20.30 -5.80 9.84
CA VAL A 395 19.76 -4.98 10.94
C VAL A 395 20.37 -3.57 10.94
N ALA A 396 21.69 -3.47 10.67
CA ALA A 396 22.37 -2.17 10.60
C ALA A 396 21.79 -1.29 9.48
N PHE A 397 21.54 -1.85 8.28
CA PHE A 397 20.99 -1.09 7.15
C PHE A 397 19.52 -0.71 7.41
N ILE A 398 18.72 -1.63 7.94
CA ILE A 398 17.34 -1.35 8.33
C ILE A 398 17.28 -0.22 9.35
N SER A 399 18.08 -0.30 10.43
CA SER A 399 18.11 0.71 11.49
C SER A 399 18.62 2.06 11.00
N LEU A 400 19.68 2.08 10.18
CA LEU A 400 20.22 3.29 9.58
C LEU A 400 19.22 3.93 8.62
N GLY A 401 18.60 3.14 7.76
CA GLY A 401 17.57 3.60 6.84
C GLY A 401 16.40 4.24 7.58
N MET A 402 15.91 3.60 8.63
CA MET A 402 14.83 4.13 9.47
C MET A 402 15.24 5.39 10.22
N PHE A 403 16.48 5.47 10.73
CA PHE A 403 17.01 6.69 11.34
C PHE A 403 16.96 7.86 10.36
N PHE A 404 17.53 7.70 9.15
CA PHE A 404 17.52 8.76 8.14
C PHE A 404 16.10 9.08 7.65
N TRP A 405 15.26 8.07 7.48
CA TRP A 405 13.86 8.28 7.09
C TRP A 405 13.12 9.18 8.09
N PHE A 406 13.24 8.89 9.39
CA PHE A 406 12.58 9.68 10.43
C PHE A 406 13.17 11.08 10.57
N ILE A 407 14.51 11.23 10.63
CA ILE A 407 15.12 12.56 10.81
C ILE A 407 14.85 13.48 9.61
N CYS A 408 14.87 12.94 8.39
CA CYS A 408 14.55 13.71 7.19
C CYS A 408 13.04 14.04 7.15
N THR A 409 12.17 13.07 7.44
CA THR A 409 10.72 13.30 7.48
C THR A 409 10.36 14.38 8.50
N HIS A 410 10.84 14.29 9.74
CA HIS A 410 10.55 15.27 10.78
C HIS A 410 11.32 16.60 10.64
N GLY A 411 12.36 16.64 9.79
CA GLY A 411 13.19 17.80 9.57
C GLY A 411 12.92 18.57 8.26
N SER A 412 12.22 17.97 7.29
CA SER A 412 12.03 18.57 5.97
C SER A 412 10.67 18.34 5.33
N ASN A 413 9.92 17.32 5.74
CA ASN A 413 8.62 17.04 5.15
C ASN A 413 7.55 17.95 5.74
N GLN A 414 6.84 18.68 4.86
CA GLN A 414 5.78 19.62 5.26
C GLN A 414 4.67 18.93 6.08
N VAL A 415 4.33 17.67 5.78
CA VAL A 415 3.30 16.91 6.52
C VAL A 415 3.63 16.82 8.02
N ALA A 416 4.87 16.50 8.37
CA ALA A 416 5.30 16.41 9.76
C ALA A 416 5.47 17.79 10.41
N LEU A 417 6.13 18.72 9.71
CA LEU A 417 6.41 20.06 10.24
C LEU A 417 5.14 20.89 10.45
N GLN A 418 4.17 20.78 9.55
CA GLN A 418 2.90 21.48 9.68
C GLN A 418 2.16 21.13 10.97
N ARG A 419 2.26 19.85 11.46
CA ARG A 419 1.67 19.45 12.74
C ARG A 419 2.32 20.18 13.91
N TYR A 420 3.63 20.36 13.92
CA TYR A 420 4.27 21.15 14.97
C TYR A 420 3.76 22.59 14.98
N PHE A 421 3.48 23.16 13.81
CA PHE A 421 2.97 24.53 13.71
C PHE A 421 1.51 24.68 14.17
N THR A 422 0.76 23.59 14.37
CA THR A 422 -0.64 23.63 14.84
C THR A 422 -0.78 23.77 16.36
N VAL A 423 0.29 23.61 17.12
CA VAL A 423 0.29 23.75 18.59
C VAL A 423 0.91 25.07 19.03
N LYS A 424 0.57 25.50 20.25
CA LYS A 424 0.89 26.84 20.74
C LYS A 424 2.36 27.10 21.06
N ASP A 425 3.11 26.10 21.52
CA ASP A 425 4.46 26.28 22.05
C ASP A 425 5.34 25.03 21.90
N VAL A 426 6.64 25.20 22.13
CA VAL A 426 7.66 24.14 22.06
C VAL A 426 7.32 22.94 22.97
N ARG A 427 6.76 23.22 24.18
CA ARG A 427 6.42 22.15 25.14
C ARG A 427 5.27 21.30 24.59
N SER A 428 4.26 21.93 24.00
CA SER A 428 3.15 21.25 23.35
C SER A 428 3.60 20.46 22.12
N ALA A 429 4.50 21.00 21.30
CA ALA A 429 5.08 20.28 20.15
C ALA A 429 5.92 19.06 20.59
N ARG A 430 6.70 19.18 21.65
CA ARG A 430 7.42 18.05 22.24
C ARG A 430 6.47 16.97 22.77
N LYS A 431 5.39 17.36 23.45
CA LYS A 431 4.36 16.42 23.92
C LYS A 431 3.68 15.72 22.77
N SER A 432 3.33 16.44 21.68
CA SER A 432 2.72 15.81 20.50
C SER A 432 3.68 14.81 19.84
N TYR A 433 4.96 15.13 19.74
CA TYR A 433 5.95 14.20 19.22
C TYR A 433 6.13 12.95 20.09
N LEU A 434 6.13 13.11 21.40
CA LEU A 434 6.20 11.96 22.34
C LEU A 434 5.00 11.03 22.17
N VAL A 435 3.78 11.59 22.06
CA VAL A 435 2.56 10.80 21.79
C VAL A 435 2.69 10.07 20.44
N SER A 436 3.18 10.74 19.42
CA SER A 436 3.43 10.12 18.09
C SER A 436 4.45 8.98 18.17
N ALA A 437 5.55 9.15 18.91
CA ALA A 437 6.58 8.13 19.09
C ALA A 437 6.05 6.90 19.83
N VAL A 438 5.29 7.11 20.92
CA VAL A 438 4.65 6.02 21.68
C VAL A 438 3.62 5.29 20.81
N ALA A 439 2.79 6.02 20.04
CA ALA A 439 1.84 5.43 19.10
C ALA A 439 2.56 4.60 18.03
N SER A 440 3.70 5.08 17.52
CA SER A 440 4.51 4.36 16.50
C SER A 440 5.04 3.03 17.02
N VAL A 441 5.57 3.00 18.26
CA VAL A 441 6.02 1.75 18.88
C VAL A 441 4.84 0.82 19.12
N GLY A 442 3.74 1.35 19.68
CA GLY A 442 2.56 0.57 20.01
C GLY A 442 1.95 -0.12 18.80
N ILE A 443 1.70 0.64 17.72
CA ILE A 443 1.14 0.05 16.49
C ILE A 443 2.14 -0.90 15.82
N GLY A 444 3.43 -0.61 15.89
CA GLY A 444 4.46 -1.50 15.38
C GLY A 444 4.41 -2.87 16.04
N VAL A 445 4.26 -2.93 17.36
CA VAL A 445 4.10 -4.18 18.13
C VAL A 445 2.78 -4.88 17.79
N ILE A 446 1.68 -4.13 17.64
CA ILE A 446 0.37 -4.70 17.33
C ILE A 446 0.36 -5.31 15.93
N LEU A 447 0.85 -4.60 14.91
CA LEU A 447 0.93 -5.12 13.55
C LEU A 447 1.92 -6.29 13.42
N ALA A 448 2.98 -6.29 14.22
CA ALA A 448 3.84 -7.47 14.36
C ALA A 448 3.07 -8.65 14.95
N GLY A 449 2.25 -8.41 15.97
CA GLY A 449 1.33 -9.40 16.54
C GLY A 449 0.35 -9.96 15.51
N VAL A 450 -0.22 -9.11 14.66
CA VAL A 450 -1.05 -9.56 13.52
C VAL A 450 -0.24 -10.49 12.61
N GLY A 451 0.99 -10.12 12.24
CA GLY A 451 1.84 -10.92 11.35
C GLY A 451 2.17 -12.30 11.92
N ILE A 452 2.59 -12.40 13.19
CA ILE A 452 2.91 -13.69 13.81
C ILE A 452 1.66 -14.53 14.09
N SER A 453 0.51 -13.91 14.42
CA SER A 453 -0.76 -14.63 14.55
C SER A 453 -1.25 -15.21 13.22
N LEU A 454 -1.10 -14.46 12.12
CA LEU A 454 -1.37 -14.95 10.76
C LEU A 454 -0.45 -16.12 10.40
N MET A 455 0.84 -16.03 10.73
CA MET A 455 1.79 -17.12 10.54
C MET A 455 1.33 -18.39 11.28
N HIS A 456 0.95 -18.26 12.55
CA HIS A 456 0.44 -19.38 13.34
C HIS A 456 -0.83 -19.97 12.72
N PHE A 457 -1.77 -19.11 12.30
CA PHE A 457 -2.99 -19.55 11.65
C PHE A 457 -2.71 -20.36 10.38
N ILE A 458 -1.81 -19.87 9.51
CA ILE A 458 -1.48 -20.52 8.24
C ILE A 458 -0.74 -21.85 8.46
N THR A 459 0.10 -21.95 9.49
CA THR A 459 0.85 -23.20 9.79
C THR A 459 0.00 -24.25 10.47
N GLN A 460 -1.02 -23.88 11.24
CA GLN A 460 -1.91 -24.83 11.95
C GLN A 460 -3.10 -25.28 11.09
N TYR A 461 -3.59 -24.40 10.23
CA TYR A 461 -4.71 -24.69 9.37
C TYR A 461 -4.20 -24.84 7.93
N ASP A 462 -4.14 -26.07 7.44
CA ASP A 462 -3.96 -26.32 6.01
C ASP A 462 -5.02 -25.51 5.26
N LEU A 463 -4.59 -24.43 4.64
CA LEU A 463 -5.46 -23.64 3.77
C LEU A 463 -5.98 -24.59 2.70
N PRO A 464 -7.30 -24.72 2.53
CA PRO A 464 -7.83 -25.58 1.49
C PRO A 464 -7.16 -25.18 0.19
N SER A 465 -6.57 -26.16 -0.48
CA SER A 465 -5.79 -26.02 -1.73
C SER A 465 -6.63 -25.50 -2.92
N SER A 466 -7.62 -24.65 -2.63
CA SER A 466 -8.42 -23.96 -3.64
C SER A 466 -7.60 -22.98 -4.49
N SER A 467 -6.37 -22.71 -4.09
CA SER A 467 -5.48 -21.75 -4.76
C SER A 467 -4.37 -22.39 -5.62
N GLY A 468 -4.36 -23.72 -5.82
CA GLY A 468 -3.28 -24.36 -6.62
C GLY A 468 -1.91 -24.42 -5.94
N ILE A 469 -1.82 -24.04 -4.69
CA ILE A 469 -0.59 -23.84 -3.95
C ILE A 469 -0.21 -25.15 -3.26
N THR A 470 0.82 -25.80 -3.73
CA THR A 470 1.31 -27.11 -3.26
C THR A 470 1.91 -27.10 -1.85
N SER A 471 2.31 -25.96 -1.35
CA SER A 471 2.39 -25.65 0.08
C SER A 471 2.13 -24.15 0.25
N VAL A 472 1.24 -23.77 1.17
CA VAL A 472 0.93 -22.39 1.47
C VAL A 472 2.19 -21.64 1.91
N VAL A 473 3.10 -22.34 2.60
CA VAL A 473 4.38 -21.81 3.07
C VAL A 473 5.32 -21.49 1.90
N ASP A 474 5.40 -22.34 0.88
CA ASP A 474 6.28 -22.12 -0.28
C ASP A 474 5.70 -21.08 -1.23
N SER A 475 4.38 -21.02 -1.34
CA SER A 475 3.70 -20.00 -2.12
C SER A 475 3.76 -18.61 -1.48
N VAL A 476 3.61 -18.52 -0.17
CA VAL A 476 3.77 -17.24 0.56
C VAL A 476 5.23 -16.78 0.50
N ARG A 477 6.20 -17.70 0.36
CA ARG A 477 7.59 -17.33 0.07
C ARG A 477 7.79 -16.76 -1.33
N ASN A 478 7.05 -17.26 -2.31
CA ASN A 478 7.23 -16.95 -3.72
C ASN A 478 6.23 -15.93 -4.27
N THR A 479 5.09 -15.77 -3.61
CA THR A 479 4.08 -14.78 -4.01
C THR A 479 4.32 -13.46 -3.27
N ALA A 480 3.97 -12.35 -3.88
CA ALA A 480 4.04 -11.04 -3.24
C ALA A 480 3.37 -11.08 -1.86
N GLN A 481 4.18 -11.01 -0.81
CA GLN A 481 3.80 -11.12 0.61
C GLN A 481 2.72 -10.10 1.01
N ASP A 482 2.54 -9.09 0.18
CA ASP A 482 1.57 -8.01 0.32
C ASP A 482 0.11 -8.48 0.22
N GLY A 483 -0.16 -9.63 -0.42
CA GLY A 483 -1.50 -10.20 -0.59
C GLY A 483 -1.99 -11.09 0.57
N LEU A 484 -1.10 -11.50 1.48
CA LEU A 484 -1.42 -12.47 2.54
C LEU A 484 -2.54 -11.98 3.47
N PHE A 485 -2.41 -10.76 3.96
CA PHE A 485 -3.39 -10.20 4.89
C PHE A 485 -4.74 -9.88 4.22
N PRO A 486 -4.79 -9.25 3.04
CA PRO A 486 -6.02 -9.11 2.28
C PRO A 486 -6.75 -10.43 2.02
N GLU A 487 -6.02 -11.49 1.67
CA GLU A 487 -6.61 -12.81 1.44
C GLU A 487 -7.21 -13.41 2.71
N PHE A 488 -6.50 -13.32 3.83
CA PHE A 488 -7.04 -13.73 5.12
C PHE A 488 -8.34 -12.99 5.47
N ILE A 489 -8.37 -11.67 5.26
CA ILE A 489 -9.57 -10.84 5.49
C ILE A 489 -10.72 -11.35 4.64
N ARG A 490 -10.48 -11.62 3.37
CA ARG A 490 -11.49 -12.09 2.41
C ARG A 490 -12.07 -13.46 2.77
N LEU A 491 -11.21 -14.42 3.11
CA LEU A 491 -11.60 -15.82 3.24
C LEU A 491 -12.10 -16.21 4.64
N TYR A 492 -11.52 -15.63 5.68
CA TYR A 492 -11.70 -16.13 7.04
C TYR A 492 -12.44 -15.19 7.98
N LEU A 493 -12.34 -13.87 7.79
CA LEU A 493 -13.04 -12.96 8.69
C LEU A 493 -14.56 -13.01 8.47
N PRO A 494 -15.35 -13.12 9.54
CA PRO A 494 -16.80 -13.08 9.45
C PRO A 494 -17.31 -11.71 9.03
N SER A 495 -18.54 -11.69 8.51
CA SER A 495 -19.25 -10.45 8.17
C SER A 495 -19.30 -9.50 9.37
N GLY A 496 -19.14 -8.22 9.14
CA GLY A 496 -18.99 -7.17 10.14
C GLY A 496 -17.54 -6.95 10.58
N MET A 497 -16.81 -7.99 10.95
CA MET A 497 -15.36 -7.86 11.23
C MET A 497 -14.60 -7.53 9.95
N ARG A 498 -14.94 -8.16 8.84
CA ARG A 498 -14.39 -7.86 7.51
C ARG A 498 -14.60 -6.40 7.15
N GLY A 499 -15.83 -5.90 7.30
CA GLY A 499 -16.15 -4.49 7.07
C GLY A 499 -15.37 -3.54 7.97
N MET A 500 -15.11 -3.90 9.22
CA MET A 500 -14.31 -3.09 10.15
C MET A 500 -12.84 -3.04 9.75
N VAL A 501 -12.24 -4.15 9.34
CA VAL A 501 -10.85 -4.17 8.88
C VAL A 501 -10.69 -3.43 7.56
N VAL A 502 -11.68 -3.52 6.66
CA VAL A 502 -11.71 -2.70 5.44
C VAL A 502 -11.84 -1.21 5.77
N ALA A 503 -12.69 -0.84 6.74
CA ALA A 503 -12.75 0.55 7.22
C ALA A 503 -11.41 1.02 7.81
N ALA A 504 -10.67 0.14 8.49
CA ALA A 504 -9.32 0.44 8.98
C ALA A 504 -8.32 0.66 7.84
N LEU A 505 -8.41 -0.13 6.75
CA LEU A 505 -7.60 0.09 5.54
C LEU A 505 -7.91 1.44 4.89
N PHE A 506 -9.20 1.79 4.77
CA PHE A 506 -9.60 3.11 4.30
C PHE A 506 -9.08 4.21 5.23
N ALA A 507 -9.18 4.03 6.54
CA ALA A 507 -8.67 4.99 7.52
C ALA A 507 -7.17 5.26 7.32
N ALA A 508 -6.37 4.22 7.14
CA ALA A 508 -4.93 4.34 6.90
C ALA A 508 -4.60 5.03 5.56
N ALA A 509 -5.39 4.79 4.50
CA ALA A 509 -5.21 5.48 3.23
C ALA A 509 -5.61 6.95 3.33
N MET A 510 -6.80 7.22 3.88
CA MET A 510 -7.40 8.55 3.92
C MET A 510 -6.58 9.51 4.77
N SER A 511 -6.06 9.10 5.94
CA SER A 511 -5.19 9.94 6.79
C SER A 511 -3.95 10.45 6.05
N THR A 512 -3.36 9.61 5.21
CA THR A 512 -2.20 9.98 4.39
C THR A 512 -2.58 10.91 3.24
N ILE A 513 -3.68 10.62 2.54
CA ILE A 513 -4.17 11.43 1.41
C ILE A 513 -4.51 12.85 1.89
N ASP A 514 -5.26 12.97 2.99
CA ASP A 514 -5.70 14.24 3.56
C ASP A 514 -4.53 15.11 3.96
N SER A 515 -3.61 14.50 4.68
CA SER A 515 -2.42 15.16 5.20
C SER A 515 -1.52 15.64 4.08
N GLY A 516 -1.32 14.81 3.06
CA GLY A 516 -0.51 15.15 1.91
C GLY A 516 -1.15 16.21 1.03
N ALA A 517 -2.46 16.11 0.74
CA ALA A 517 -3.17 17.09 -0.06
C ALA A 517 -3.24 18.48 0.62
N ASN A 518 -3.49 18.51 1.94
CA ASN A 518 -3.47 19.76 2.70
C ASN A 518 -2.06 20.37 2.73
N SER A 519 -1.02 19.57 2.93
CA SER A 519 0.37 20.04 2.93
C SER A 519 0.82 20.53 1.56
N ALA A 520 0.45 19.84 0.47
CA ALA A 520 0.74 20.28 -0.90
C ALA A 520 0.05 21.63 -1.21
N SER A 521 -1.23 21.77 -0.82
CA SER A 521 -1.96 23.05 -0.95
C SER A 521 -1.29 24.16 -0.14
N THR A 522 -0.79 23.87 1.06
CA THR A 522 -0.03 24.83 1.88
C THR A 522 1.23 25.29 1.17
N ILE A 523 2.04 24.36 0.65
CA ILE A 523 3.27 24.68 -0.08
C ILE A 523 2.95 25.58 -1.27
N ILE A 524 2.00 25.18 -2.10
CA ILE A 524 1.67 25.94 -3.32
C ILE A 524 1.14 27.34 -2.97
N THR A 525 0.27 27.46 -1.97
CA THR A 525 -0.28 28.75 -1.56
C THR A 525 0.80 29.64 -0.97
N VAL A 526 1.57 29.15 -0.01
CA VAL A 526 2.51 29.98 0.77
C VAL A 526 3.83 30.23 0.01
N ASP A 527 4.35 29.21 -0.70
CA ASP A 527 5.67 29.30 -1.32
C ASP A 527 5.63 29.89 -2.74
N PHE A 528 4.46 29.86 -3.41
CA PHE A 528 4.30 30.37 -4.76
C PHE A 528 3.23 31.47 -4.86
N PHE A 529 1.96 31.22 -4.51
CA PHE A 529 0.89 32.17 -4.78
C PHE A 529 0.98 33.47 -3.96
N ARG A 530 1.31 33.41 -2.66
CA ARG A 530 1.49 34.61 -1.84
C ARG A 530 2.57 35.55 -2.39
N ARG A 531 3.52 35.00 -3.14
CA ARG A 531 4.57 35.78 -3.78
C ARG A 531 4.09 36.52 -5.03
N PHE A 532 3.21 35.85 -5.83
CA PHE A 532 2.71 36.43 -7.08
C PHE A 532 1.52 37.40 -6.85
N ASP A 533 0.77 37.19 -5.79
CA ASP A 533 -0.41 38.02 -5.45
C ASP A 533 -0.45 38.30 -3.93
N PRO A 534 0.47 39.16 -3.44
CA PRO A 534 0.57 39.49 -2.01
C PRO A 534 -0.61 40.31 -1.48
N ALA A 535 -1.42 40.92 -2.36
CA ALA A 535 -2.57 41.75 -2.02
C ALA A 535 -3.90 40.97 -1.98
N ALA A 536 -3.88 39.66 -2.15
CA ALA A 536 -5.09 38.86 -2.13
C ALA A 536 -5.82 38.96 -0.77
N GLY A 537 -7.11 39.26 -0.80
CA GLY A 537 -7.94 39.26 0.42
C GLY A 537 -8.09 37.85 1.03
N ALA A 538 -8.26 37.77 2.35
CA ALA A 538 -8.34 36.54 3.11
C ALA A 538 -9.36 35.52 2.54
N ASP A 539 -10.56 35.99 2.12
CA ASP A 539 -11.60 35.13 1.55
C ASP A 539 -11.19 34.54 0.20
N SER A 540 -10.49 35.31 -0.63
CA SER A 540 -10.01 34.86 -1.93
C SER A 540 -8.88 33.83 -1.75
N GLU A 541 -8.00 34.05 -0.78
CA GLU A 541 -6.91 33.11 -0.45
C GLU A 541 -7.47 31.79 0.09
N LEU A 542 -8.46 31.83 0.99
CA LEU A 542 -9.10 30.61 1.51
C LEU A 542 -9.81 29.81 0.39
N ARG A 543 -10.51 30.50 -0.52
CA ARG A 543 -11.15 29.86 -1.67
C ARG A 543 -10.11 29.22 -2.59
N ARG A 544 -9.01 29.91 -2.88
CA ARG A 544 -7.88 29.35 -3.66
C ARG A 544 -7.26 28.14 -2.96
N ALA A 545 -7.04 28.19 -1.66
CA ALA A 545 -6.51 27.06 -0.88
C ALA A 545 -7.39 25.81 -1.00
N ARG A 546 -8.71 25.97 -0.89
CA ARG A 546 -9.67 24.87 -1.09
C ARG A 546 -9.64 24.33 -2.51
N MET A 547 -9.64 25.20 -3.52
CA MET A 547 -9.53 24.80 -4.93
C MET A 547 -8.23 24.04 -5.20
N LEU A 548 -7.11 24.52 -4.65
CA LEU A 548 -5.82 23.86 -4.78
C LEU A 548 -5.83 22.48 -4.12
N THR A 549 -6.41 22.35 -2.92
CA THR A 549 -6.52 21.03 -2.26
C THR A 549 -7.31 20.05 -3.14
N ALA A 550 -8.43 20.50 -3.74
CA ALA A 550 -9.20 19.66 -4.67
C ALA A 550 -8.40 19.29 -5.92
N THR A 551 -7.72 20.27 -6.52
CA THR A 551 -6.88 20.05 -7.71
C THR A 551 -5.75 19.08 -7.42
N MET A 552 -5.07 19.21 -6.26
CA MET A 552 -4.01 18.28 -5.84
C MET A 552 -4.54 16.86 -5.69
N GLY A 553 -5.73 16.70 -5.13
CA GLY A 553 -6.35 15.39 -5.03
C GLY A 553 -6.65 14.77 -6.40
N ILE A 554 -7.13 15.54 -7.36
CA ILE A 554 -7.36 15.08 -8.74
C ILE A 554 -6.03 14.67 -9.39
N ILE A 555 -4.98 15.48 -9.24
CA ILE A 555 -3.64 15.18 -9.77
C ILE A 555 -3.13 13.85 -9.17
N VAL A 556 -3.32 13.62 -7.88
CA VAL A 556 -2.94 12.37 -7.23
C VAL A 556 -3.68 11.17 -7.84
N VAL A 557 -4.99 11.29 -8.09
CA VAL A 557 -5.78 10.21 -8.72
C VAL A 557 -5.24 9.89 -10.12
N VAL A 558 -5.00 10.92 -10.94
CA VAL A 558 -4.45 10.75 -12.31
C VAL A 558 -3.05 10.14 -12.24
N TYR A 559 -2.20 10.62 -11.33
CA TYR A 559 -0.85 10.07 -11.15
C TYR A 559 -0.90 8.61 -10.66
N THR A 560 -1.84 8.27 -9.78
CA THR A 560 -2.03 6.88 -9.30
C THR A 560 -2.43 5.94 -10.45
N ILE A 561 -3.31 6.37 -11.35
CA ILE A 561 -3.69 5.59 -12.54
C ILE A 561 -2.45 5.36 -13.43
N GLY A 562 -1.64 6.39 -13.67
CA GLY A 562 -0.37 6.26 -14.38
C GLY A 562 0.58 5.29 -13.68
N LEU A 563 0.74 5.41 -12.36
CA LEU A 563 1.58 4.54 -11.54
C LEU A 563 1.12 3.09 -11.59
N TYR A 564 -0.19 2.83 -11.60
CA TYR A 564 -0.75 1.48 -11.74
C TYR A 564 -0.24 0.78 -12.99
N HIS A 565 -0.23 1.47 -14.13
CA HIS A 565 0.27 0.90 -15.39
C HIS A 565 1.78 0.68 -15.40
N LEU A 566 2.53 1.58 -14.75
CA LEU A 566 4.01 1.50 -14.69
C LEU A 566 4.52 0.48 -13.66
N SER A 567 3.70 0.10 -12.68
CA SER A 567 4.11 -0.72 -11.52
C SER A 567 3.62 -2.16 -11.56
N LYS A 568 3.17 -2.66 -12.71
CA LYS A 568 2.74 -4.07 -12.84
C LYS A 568 3.89 -4.99 -12.45
N GLY A 569 3.65 -5.88 -11.46
CA GLY A 569 4.66 -6.82 -10.97
C GLY A 569 5.70 -6.27 -9.99
N THR A 570 5.59 -5.01 -9.57
CA THR A 570 6.50 -4.41 -8.58
C THR A 570 5.93 -4.55 -7.17
N ASP A 571 6.75 -5.01 -6.22
CA ASP A 571 6.40 -5.08 -4.81
C ASP A 571 6.25 -3.68 -4.19
N ILE A 572 5.44 -3.59 -3.10
CA ILE A 572 5.10 -2.31 -2.47
C ILE A 572 6.33 -1.58 -1.94
N ILE A 573 7.33 -2.28 -1.40
CA ILE A 573 8.52 -1.65 -0.82
C ILE A 573 9.37 -1.02 -1.91
N SER A 574 9.61 -1.73 -3.00
CA SER A 574 10.32 -1.20 -4.17
C SER A 574 9.57 -0.01 -4.78
N LEU A 575 8.23 -0.07 -4.81
CA LEU A 575 7.40 1.02 -5.30
C LEU A 575 7.54 2.28 -4.44
N CYS A 576 7.64 2.13 -3.10
CA CYS A 576 7.90 3.25 -2.20
C CYS A 576 9.26 3.91 -2.45
N GLN A 577 10.29 3.10 -2.67
CA GLN A 577 11.64 3.62 -2.93
C GLN A 577 11.68 4.39 -4.25
N LYS A 578 11.14 3.79 -5.31
CA LYS A 578 11.11 4.40 -6.64
C LYS A 578 10.15 5.59 -6.73
N GLY A 579 9.05 5.56 -5.97
CA GLY A 579 7.99 6.57 -6.06
C GLY A 579 8.25 7.86 -5.27
N PHE A 580 8.93 7.81 -4.13
CA PHE A 580 9.05 8.99 -3.27
C PHE A 580 10.27 9.04 -2.33
N ASN A 581 10.76 7.91 -1.83
CA ASN A 581 11.87 7.92 -0.87
C ASN A 581 13.19 8.44 -1.47
N CYS A 582 13.35 8.34 -2.79
CA CYS A 582 14.50 8.87 -3.51
C CYS A 582 14.71 10.38 -3.30
N PHE A 583 13.62 11.14 -3.03
CA PHE A 583 13.68 12.61 -2.86
C PHE A 583 13.90 13.04 -1.41
N LEU A 584 13.71 12.15 -0.43
CA LEU A 584 13.66 12.53 0.99
C LEU A 584 15.03 12.89 1.56
N GLY A 585 16.08 12.18 1.18
CA GLY A 585 17.44 12.38 1.69
C GLY A 585 17.99 13.77 1.41
N PRO A 586 18.06 14.21 0.14
CA PRO A 586 18.55 15.54 -0.22
C PRO A 586 17.72 16.67 0.41
N LEU A 587 16.37 16.53 0.47
CA LEU A 587 15.51 17.49 1.18
C LEU A 587 15.91 17.63 2.65
N GLY A 588 16.12 16.51 3.36
CA GLY A 588 16.60 16.54 4.75
C GLY A 588 17.99 17.20 4.88
N ALA A 589 18.87 16.92 3.94
CA ALA A 589 20.21 17.52 3.90
C ALA A 589 20.19 19.04 3.76
N LEU A 590 19.26 19.61 2.97
CA LEU A 590 19.11 21.09 2.84
C LEU A 590 18.87 21.76 4.19
N PHE A 591 17.98 21.20 5.01
CA PHE A 591 17.69 21.78 6.32
C PHE A 591 18.86 21.64 7.27
N VAL A 592 19.53 20.50 7.30
CA VAL A 592 20.75 20.28 8.11
C VAL A 592 21.86 21.27 7.72
N LEU A 593 22.12 21.41 6.42
CA LEU A 593 23.09 22.39 5.91
C LEU A 593 22.70 23.82 6.28
N GLY A 594 21.42 24.14 6.17
CA GLY A 594 20.91 25.46 6.56
C GLY A 594 21.12 25.77 8.03
N MET A 595 20.83 24.80 8.92
CA MET A 595 20.91 24.97 10.37
C MET A 595 22.35 25.00 10.90
N PHE A 596 23.24 24.19 10.36
CA PHE A 596 24.53 23.95 11.01
C PHE A 596 25.76 24.45 10.22
N SER A 597 25.62 24.72 8.90
CA SER A 597 26.78 25.11 8.12
C SER A 597 26.95 26.64 7.99
N LYS A 598 28.08 27.15 8.42
CA LYS A 598 28.45 28.58 8.28
C LYS A 598 29.04 28.92 6.89
N ARG A 599 29.41 27.91 6.10
CA ARG A 599 30.12 28.09 4.82
C ARG A 599 29.20 27.93 3.60
N VAL A 600 28.20 27.07 3.71
CA VAL A 600 27.34 26.69 2.59
C VAL A 600 26.38 27.85 2.25
N THR A 601 26.31 28.17 0.97
CA THR A 601 25.43 29.21 0.39
C THR A 601 24.62 28.63 -0.76
N ALA A 602 23.67 29.38 -1.33
CA ALA A 602 22.87 28.95 -2.47
C ALA A 602 23.72 28.44 -3.65
N LYS A 603 24.91 29.04 -3.90
CA LYS A 603 25.81 28.66 -4.99
C LYS A 603 26.38 27.24 -4.82
N SER A 604 26.59 26.80 -3.59
CA SER A 604 27.12 25.43 -3.30
C SER A 604 25.98 24.44 -3.04
N VAL A 605 24.85 24.87 -2.44
CA VAL A 605 23.78 23.97 -2.05
C VAL A 605 22.91 23.54 -3.22
N VAL A 606 22.65 24.40 -4.21
CA VAL A 606 21.79 24.04 -5.36
C VAL A 606 22.37 22.89 -6.18
N PRO A 607 23.62 22.97 -6.67
CA PRO A 607 24.19 21.84 -7.43
C PRO A 607 24.37 20.57 -6.57
N ALA A 608 24.69 20.73 -5.27
CA ALA A 608 24.80 19.60 -4.36
C ALA A 608 23.47 18.89 -4.14
N PHE A 609 22.39 19.64 -4.01
CA PHE A 609 21.03 19.14 -3.88
C PHE A 609 20.62 18.36 -5.13
N LEU A 610 20.82 18.94 -6.31
CA LEU A 610 20.48 18.28 -7.58
C LEU A 610 21.31 17.00 -7.79
N LEU A 611 22.60 16.99 -7.42
CA LEU A 611 23.41 15.78 -7.47
C LEU A 611 22.93 14.71 -6.49
N GLY A 612 22.52 15.12 -5.29
CA GLY A 612 21.91 14.22 -4.32
C GLY A 612 20.60 13.60 -4.82
N GLU A 613 19.75 14.39 -5.50
CA GLU A 613 18.51 13.89 -6.12
C GLU A 613 18.80 12.90 -7.26
N VAL A 614 19.78 13.20 -8.10
CA VAL A 614 20.24 12.27 -9.15
C VAL A 614 20.74 10.97 -8.52
N PHE A 615 21.55 11.05 -7.46
CA PHE A 615 22.02 9.85 -6.76
C PHE A 615 20.84 9.07 -6.14
N GLY A 616 19.86 9.76 -5.52
CA GLY A 616 18.67 9.14 -4.96
C GLY A 616 17.86 8.36 -6.00
N VAL A 617 17.62 8.98 -7.16
CA VAL A 617 16.94 8.33 -8.29
C VAL A 617 17.76 7.17 -8.84
N CYS A 618 19.03 7.38 -9.17
CA CYS A 618 19.91 6.34 -9.73
C CYS A 618 20.05 5.13 -8.78
N SER A 619 20.17 5.35 -7.46
CA SER A 619 20.25 4.27 -6.48
C SER A 619 18.91 3.52 -6.32
N SER A 620 17.77 4.21 -6.42
CA SER A 620 16.44 3.58 -6.37
C SER A 620 16.14 2.72 -7.60
N TYR A 621 16.68 3.09 -8.76
CA TYR A 621 16.55 2.37 -10.03
C TYR A 621 17.82 1.63 -10.43
N SER A 622 18.73 1.37 -9.47
CA SER A 622 20.05 0.80 -9.75
C SER A 622 19.99 -0.55 -10.44
N LYS A 623 19.02 -1.40 -10.08
CA LYS A 623 18.80 -2.69 -10.74
C LYS A 623 18.33 -2.51 -12.18
N ASP A 624 17.44 -1.56 -12.43
CA ASP A 624 16.86 -1.33 -13.75
C ASP A 624 17.84 -0.63 -14.70
N LEU A 625 18.72 0.25 -14.16
CA LEU A 625 19.67 1.07 -14.94
C LEU A 625 21.05 0.42 -15.12
N PHE A 626 21.52 -0.32 -14.10
CA PHE A 626 22.91 -0.77 -14.01
C PHE A 626 23.05 -2.25 -13.69
N ASP A 627 21.94 -3.01 -13.57
CA ASP A 627 21.90 -4.40 -13.10
C ASP A 627 22.62 -4.62 -11.76
N PHE A 628 22.60 -3.60 -10.91
CA PHE A 628 23.24 -3.58 -9.61
C PHE A 628 22.20 -3.41 -8.50
N ASN A 629 22.20 -4.32 -7.52
CA ASN A 629 21.32 -4.21 -6.37
C ASN A 629 21.90 -3.21 -5.35
N PHE A 630 21.19 -2.12 -5.12
CA PHE A 630 21.47 -1.18 -4.03
C PHE A 630 20.38 -1.30 -2.98
N SER A 631 20.77 -1.48 -1.71
CA SER A 631 19.80 -1.67 -0.63
C SER A 631 18.84 -0.48 -0.50
N THR A 632 17.56 -0.77 -0.53
CA THR A 632 16.50 0.24 -0.39
C THR A 632 16.62 1.05 0.90
N HIS A 633 17.20 0.47 1.95
CA HIS A 633 17.43 1.13 3.23
C HIS A 633 18.55 2.19 3.18
N LEU A 634 19.47 2.07 2.25
CA LEU A 634 20.62 3.00 2.12
C LEU A 634 20.36 4.18 1.18
N VAL A 635 19.28 4.19 0.39
CA VAL A 635 18.97 5.25 -0.58
C VAL A 635 18.91 6.62 0.07
N ILE A 636 18.14 6.75 1.16
CA ILE A 636 17.96 8.04 1.85
C ILE A 636 19.25 8.50 2.51
N ALA A 637 19.95 7.59 3.19
CA ALA A 637 21.23 7.89 3.84
C ALA A 637 22.31 8.28 2.84
N GLY A 638 22.41 7.54 1.73
CA GLY A 638 23.38 7.79 0.67
C GLY A 638 23.15 9.11 -0.03
N SER A 639 21.93 9.40 -0.46
CA SER A 639 21.58 10.67 -1.12
C SER A 639 21.73 11.87 -0.19
N TRP A 640 21.42 11.72 1.10
CA TRP A 640 21.68 12.72 2.13
C TRP A 640 23.17 13.01 2.27
N LEU A 641 23.99 11.95 2.37
CA LEU A 641 25.44 12.07 2.51
C LEU A 641 26.09 12.73 1.28
N VAL A 642 25.69 12.29 0.08
CA VAL A 642 26.17 12.89 -1.19
C VAL A 642 25.87 14.39 -1.20
N THR A 643 24.65 14.79 -0.81
CA THR A 643 24.29 16.22 -0.77
C THR A 643 25.16 16.99 0.23
N ILE A 644 25.35 16.47 1.46
CA ILE A 644 26.17 17.12 2.49
C ILE A 644 27.61 17.27 2.06
N VAL A 645 28.23 16.19 1.58
CA VAL A 645 29.64 16.18 1.19
C VAL A 645 29.86 17.12 0.00
N THR A 646 29.03 17.02 -1.03
CA THR A 646 29.14 17.87 -2.22
C THR A 646 28.95 19.36 -1.89
N ALA A 647 27.96 19.69 -1.03
CA ALA A 647 27.73 21.10 -0.65
C ALA A 647 28.94 21.70 0.09
N HIS A 648 29.58 20.94 0.99
CA HIS A 648 30.76 21.42 1.70
C HIS A 648 31.99 21.50 0.81
N THR A 649 32.18 20.51 -0.05
CA THR A 649 33.30 20.51 -1.05
C THR A 649 33.18 21.72 -1.96
N LEU A 650 31.98 21.96 -2.53
CA LEU A 650 31.75 23.13 -3.37
C LEU A 650 31.88 24.45 -2.59
N ALA A 651 31.48 24.50 -1.33
CA ALA A 651 31.65 25.69 -0.49
C ALA A 651 33.13 26.00 -0.22
N ILE A 652 33.97 24.97 -0.11
CA ILE A 652 35.44 25.14 0.02
C ILE A 652 36.04 25.61 -1.30
N VAL A 653 35.74 24.93 -2.40
CA VAL A 653 36.29 25.24 -3.74
C VAL A 653 35.87 26.64 -4.18
N LEU A 654 34.59 26.99 -4.01
CA LEU A 654 34.07 28.32 -4.37
C LEU A 654 34.34 29.38 -3.31
N GLN A 655 35.03 29.05 -2.22
CA GLN A 655 35.37 29.94 -1.10
C GLN A 655 34.16 30.70 -0.55
N THR A 656 32.97 30.09 -0.57
CA THR A 656 31.76 30.75 -0.13
C THR A 656 31.67 30.85 1.39
N LYS A 657 31.01 31.92 1.89
CA LYS A 657 30.69 32.12 3.31
C LYS A 657 29.29 32.71 3.40
N ALA A 658 28.53 32.25 4.36
CA ALA A 658 27.23 32.83 4.65
C ALA A 658 27.38 34.29 5.14
N THR A 659 26.52 35.19 4.69
CA THR A 659 26.45 36.57 5.17
C THR A 659 26.04 36.62 6.64
N ASP A 660 26.28 37.74 7.31
CA ASP A 660 25.90 37.89 8.72
C ASP A 660 24.39 37.80 8.91
N GLU A 661 23.59 38.32 7.96
CA GLU A 661 22.12 38.15 7.91
C GLU A 661 21.74 36.65 7.83
N GLN A 662 22.37 35.91 6.93
CA GLN A 662 22.10 34.46 6.78
C GLN A 662 22.51 33.67 8.02
N ARG A 663 23.58 34.08 8.74
CA ARG A 663 24.05 33.40 9.95
C ARG A 663 23.08 33.53 11.12
N GLN A 664 22.22 34.56 11.16
CA GLN A 664 21.18 34.70 12.17
C GLN A 664 20.18 33.55 12.13
N PHE A 665 19.99 32.90 10.99
CA PHE A 665 19.12 31.75 10.79
C PHE A 665 19.80 30.39 11.02
N LEU A 666 21.04 30.36 11.54
CA LEU A 666 21.66 29.15 12.03
C LEU A 666 20.99 28.70 13.34
N TRP A 667 21.12 27.40 13.65
CA TRP A 667 20.48 26.78 14.82
C TRP A 667 20.78 27.49 16.12
N MET A 668 22.08 27.76 16.42
CA MET A 668 22.49 28.44 17.68
C MET A 668 21.93 29.85 17.83
N PRO A 669 22.04 30.76 16.86
CA PRO A 669 21.43 32.08 16.94
C PRO A 669 19.92 32.02 17.17
N VAL A 670 19.17 31.19 16.40
CA VAL A 670 17.72 31.04 16.54
C VAL A 670 17.33 30.53 17.92
N ILE A 671 18.13 29.63 18.52
CA ILE A 671 17.84 29.11 19.85
C ILE A 671 18.17 30.13 20.96
N ARG A 672 19.18 30.97 20.78
CA ARG A 672 19.61 31.96 21.79
C ARG A 672 18.82 33.28 21.77
N SER A 673 18.40 33.71 20.61
CA SER A 673 17.78 35.05 20.45
C SER A 673 16.42 35.21 21.15
N GLY A 674 15.72 34.08 21.42
CA GLY A 674 14.38 34.15 22.02
C GLY A 674 13.29 34.78 21.14
N GLU A 675 13.66 35.71 20.25
CA GLU A 675 12.86 36.39 19.26
C GLU A 675 13.53 36.31 17.89
N LEU A 676 12.74 36.27 16.83
CA LEU A 676 13.25 36.26 15.46
C LEU A 676 13.92 37.61 15.15
N PRO A 677 15.02 37.62 14.41
CA PRO A 677 15.43 38.82 13.69
C PRO A 677 14.27 39.26 12.77
N LYS A 678 13.83 40.48 12.89
CA LYS A 678 12.79 41.09 12.04
C LYS A 678 13.19 41.11 10.57
#